data_ad7e6a3ce6f4385732ad6ca9f360132f
#
_entry.id   ad7e6a3ce6f4385732ad6ca9f360132f
#
_cell.length_a   1.000
_cell.length_b   1.000
_cell.length_c   1.000
_cell.angle_alpha   90.00
_cell.angle_beta   90.00
_cell.angle_gamma   90.00
#
_symmetry.space_group_name_H-M   'P 1'
#
loop_
_entity.id
_entity.type
_entity.pdbx_description
1 polymer ?
#
loop_
_entity_poly.entity_id
_entity_poly.type
_entity_poly.pdbx_seq_one_letter_code
_entity_poly.pdbx_strand_id
1 'polypeptide(L)'
;MEKIKVATGIYWIEIPEVDMRILCGCPADSVKHMMKRGLISSREKNGVWYETGPNAILLSDVSAQNGSFANLAEFPVLQMFYRQGMLLPNHPNNTGRKPMLIGIADQARAQSEYIFRGNYGLVSVEEIMAAGVSESEAVDMMRLKNWFAFDDIRPTEDLIDTRIVDKEDVTLRDGVIVHRAGFNNYEFIYNGESERVDLNLAPGERYEAPYMMGLHSINREYFSVIHSGDGDGWDINRPCMSSVITFQGRVYLIDAGPNVLDSLTCLGIGVSEIEGIFHTHAHDDHFAGLTSLVRSDHRIKYYATPLVRASVVKKLSALMSIEEKSFDRYFDVRDLEFDKWNNVNGLEVMPLFSPHPVETSVMVFRALWRDGYRTYAHWADTVAFDVLGRMVTDDPNKSGVSKEFQDKVKELYLMKTNLKKIDIGGGLIHGRAEDFINDESDKIILSHTALELTDAQKEIGANAVFGMTDVLIPGRQNYCAQCAQDFLGDYFPESPRHDIEMLLNCPIETINAGSILVKKGEIADRIYLILSGVAEMLDSENGTRNQVSAGAMVGELSCVMKEPSNATYRTVSYVKALIMPSDFYMEFARRNGYIDEIRRLHYNRQFLKNTWLFGEMVSYPTHNRIARGMETVICAKGEELPIKNWPGLYILTSGEVYLYSGRRIIERLRPGGFVGAEFALFGEQSVFKARAATDASMIKIDVSLVENIPIVYWKLQETYERRVKTFSARFDLEWRSEYKVNVVELDEQHRAMFVKANELLAAADEKNASFLPLLDSFIELVRSHFEREEALMSQYEYPDFDKQKGEHDRLMAELLEFKKRLSTGDWAEAAEFMDFIKNWFVSHTLLEDRKYGPFFEAAGLR
;
A
#
# COMPACT_ATOMS: atom_id res chain seq x y z
N MET A 1 -22.43 26.61 -11.99
CA MET A 1 -21.47 25.55 -11.51
C MET A 1 -20.76 26.06 -10.27
N GLU A 2 -20.54 25.21 -9.25
CA GLU A 2 -19.86 25.59 -8.00
C GLU A 2 -18.68 24.64 -7.71
N LYS A 3 -17.54 25.21 -7.27
CA LYS A 3 -16.37 24.45 -6.81
C LYS A 3 -16.07 24.76 -5.36
N ILE A 4 -15.91 23.70 -4.54
CA ILE A 4 -15.56 23.79 -3.11
C ILE A 4 -14.26 23.02 -2.88
N LYS A 5 -13.26 23.64 -2.25
CA LYS A 5 -12.11 22.90 -1.68
C LYS A 5 -12.54 22.24 -0.38
N VAL A 6 -12.62 20.92 -0.39
CA VAL A 6 -13.06 20.12 0.77
C VAL A 6 -11.93 19.95 1.77
N ALA A 7 -10.76 19.50 1.29
CA ALA A 7 -9.52 19.35 2.05
C ALA A 7 -8.33 19.43 1.07
N THR A 8 -7.10 19.22 1.54
CA THR A 8 -5.91 19.16 0.69
C THR A 8 -6.05 18.03 -0.33
N GLY A 9 -5.97 18.38 -1.64
CA GLY A 9 -6.13 17.44 -2.76
C GLY A 9 -7.55 16.89 -2.96
N ILE A 10 -8.56 17.41 -2.26
CA ILE A 10 -9.97 16.99 -2.37
C ILE A 10 -10.83 18.20 -2.71
N TYR A 11 -11.59 18.09 -3.81
CA TYR A 11 -12.52 19.14 -4.26
C TYR A 11 -13.89 18.56 -4.53
N TRP A 12 -14.90 19.43 -4.52
CA TRP A 12 -16.28 19.16 -4.88
C TRP A 12 -16.67 20.06 -6.03
N ILE A 13 -17.26 19.49 -7.06
CA ILE A 13 -17.91 20.23 -8.16
C ILE A 13 -19.39 19.89 -8.14
N GLU A 14 -20.23 20.91 -8.10
CA GLU A 14 -21.69 20.77 -8.15
C GLU A 14 -22.28 21.54 -9.33
N ILE A 15 -23.15 20.86 -10.08
CA ILE A 15 -23.91 21.40 -11.21
C ILE A 15 -25.38 21.06 -10.96
N PRO A 16 -26.11 21.93 -10.20
CA PRO A 16 -27.45 21.61 -9.72
C PRO A 16 -28.47 21.37 -10.85
N GLU A 17 -28.30 22.03 -11.99
CA GLU A 17 -29.22 21.98 -13.13
C GLU A 17 -29.33 20.56 -13.72
N VAL A 18 -28.29 19.76 -13.56
CA VAL A 18 -28.22 18.39 -14.10
C VAL A 18 -28.01 17.35 -12.99
N ASP A 19 -28.19 17.74 -11.73
CA ASP A 19 -27.99 16.89 -10.56
C ASP A 19 -26.63 16.16 -10.60
N MET A 20 -25.56 16.87 -10.96
CA MET A 20 -24.21 16.30 -10.97
C MET A 20 -23.41 16.82 -9.78
N ARG A 21 -22.86 15.90 -9.00
CA ARG A 21 -22.06 16.15 -7.80
C ARG A 21 -20.80 15.28 -7.87
N ILE A 22 -19.66 15.92 -8.11
CA ILE A 22 -18.41 15.25 -8.43
C ILE A 22 -17.44 15.40 -7.24
N LEU A 23 -17.03 14.28 -6.65
CA LEU A 23 -15.89 14.22 -5.75
C LEU A 23 -14.62 14.18 -6.62
N CYS A 24 -13.77 15.21 -6.54
CA CYS A 24 -12.52 15.29 -7.29
C CYS A 24 -11.34 14.99 -6.34
N GLY A 25 -10.64 13.87 -6.58
CA GLY A 25 -9.67 13.28 -5.66
C GLY A 25 -10.35 12.51 -4.53
N CYS A 26 -9.98 11.24 -4.36
CA CYS A 26 -10.57 10.36 -3.35
C CYS A 26 -9.52 9.62 -2.51
N PRO A 27 -8.60 10.33 -1.83
CA PRO A 27 -7.72 9.70 -0.86
C PRO A 27 -8.49 9.12 0.33
N ALA A 28 -7.79 8.48 1.26
CA ALA A 28 -8.37 7.93 2.48
C ALA A 28 -9.26 8.96 3.21
N ASP A 29 -10.38 8.50 3.77
CA ASP A 29 -11.35 9.31 4.53
C ASP A 29 -11.98 10.50 3.77
N SER A 30 -11.94 10.51 2.43
CA SER A 30 -12.55 11.60 1.62
C SER A 30 -14.04 11.79 1.92
N VAL A 31 -14.78 10.70 2.20
CA VAL A 31 -16.21 10.76 2.61
C VAL A 31 -16.37 11.51 3.94
N LYS A 32 -15.53 11.21 4.93
CA LYS A 32 -15.59 11.90 6.25
C LYS A 32 -15.30 13.40 6.10
N HIS A 33 -14.41 13.79 5.22
CA HIS A 33 -14.16 15.20 4.90
C HIS A 33 -15.39 15.89 4.31
N MET A 34 -16.10 15.22 3.37
CA MET A 34 -17.36 15.74 2.80
C MET A 34 -18.47 15.85 3.86
N MET A 35 -18.60 14.84 4.72
CA MET A 35 -19.56 14.88 5.85
C MET A 35 -19.27 16.05 6.78
N LYS A 36 -18.01 16.27 7.14
CA LYS A 36 -17.59 17.37 8.02
C LYS A 36 -17.83 18.76 7.42
N ARG A 37 -17.83 18.86 6.08
CA ARG A 37 -18.16 20.08 5.33
C ARG A 37 -19.68 20.25 5.11
N GLY A 38 -20.51 19.28 5.51
CA GLY A 38 -21.96 19.30 5.29
C GLY A 38 -22.39 19.03 3.84
N LEU A 39 -21.49 18.55 2.98
CA LEU A 39 -21.80 18.16 1.60
C LEU A 39 -22.54 16.82 1.54
N ILE A 40 -22.37 16.00 2.55
CA ILE A 40 -23.17 14.80 2.80
C ILE A 40 -24.10 15.10 4.00
N SER A 41 -25.40 14.95 3.80
CA SER A 41 -26.42 15.22 4.80
C SER A 41 -27.57 14.22 4.69
N SER A 42 -28.24 13.93 5.81
CA SER A 42 -29.42 13.06 5.81
C SER A 42 -30.64 13.77 5.22
N ARG A 43 -31.39 13.07 4.37
CA ARG A 43 -32.65 13.53 3.78
C ARG A 43 -33.69 12.41 3.77
N GLU A 44 -34.93 12.77 3.58
CA GLU A 44 -36.05 11.85 3.47
C GLU A 44 -36.69 11.92 2.09
N LYS A 45 -37.00 10.77 1.50
CA LYS A 45 -37.75 10.66 0.24
C LYS A 45 -38.72 9.47 0.33
N ASN A 46 -40.01 9.75 0.16
CA ASN A 46 -41.06 8.73 0.23
C ASN A 46 -41.06 7.92 1.56
N GLY A 47 -40.77 8.56 2.70
CA GLY A 47 -40.69 7.90 3.99
C GLY A 47 -39.38 7.11 4.25
N VAL A 48 -38.42 7.16 3.33
CA VAL A 48 -37.09 6.49 3.45
C VAL A 48 -36.02 7.54 3.70
N TRP A 49 -35.29 7.38 4.80
CA TRP A 49 -34.12 8.20 5.11
C TRP A 49 -32.90 7.72 4.32
N TYR A 50 -32.14 8.64 3.79
CA TYR A 50 -30.90 8.39 3.04
C TYR A 50 -29.92 9.55 3.21
N GLU A 51 -28.65 9.32 2.91
CA GLU A 51 -27.64 10.37 2.85
C GLU A 51 -27.57 10.94 1.42
N THR A 52 -27.37 12.26 1.31
CA THR A 52 -26.91 12.85 0.05
C THR A 52 -25.42 12.52 -0.17
N GLY A 53 -24.84 12.93 -1.29
CA GLY A 53 -23.40 12.72 -1.54
C GLY A 53 -23.05 12.88 -3.00
N PRO A 54 -21.83 12.52 -3.40
CA PRO A 54 -21.41 12.55 -4.78
C PRO A 54 -22.21 11.51 -5.59
N ASN A 55 -22.29 11.73 -6.90
CA ASN A 55 -22.78 10.74 -7.86
C ASN A 55 -21.76 10.49 -9.00
N ALA A 56 -20.59 11.13 -8.87
CA ALA A 56 -19.43 10.91 -9.72
C ALA A 56 -18.14 11.11 -8.91
N ILE A 57 -17.06 10.44 -9.32
CA ILE A 57 -15.72 10.56 -8.76
C ILE A 57 -14.75 10.86 -9.89
N LEU A 58 -13.93 11.92 -9.74
CA LEU A 58 -12.76 12.16 -10.57
C LEU A 58 -11.51 11.64 -9.86
N LEU A 59 -10.83 10.72 -10.50
CA LEU A 59 -9.58 10.12 -10.01
C LEU A 59 -8.37 11.02 -10.28
N SER A 60 -7.34 10.91 -9.43
CA SER A 60 -5.99 11.40 -9.74
C SER A 60 -5.36 10.55 -10.85
N ASP A 61 -4.48 11.16 -11.66
CA ASP A 61 -3.72 10.47 -12.72
C ASP A 61 -2.70 9.45 -12.17
N VAL A 62 -2.42 9.51 -10.88
CA VAL A 62 -1.43 8.63 -10.22
C VAL A 62 -2.05 7.92 -9.03
N SER A 63 -1.55 6.73 -8.75
CA SER A 63 -1.97 5.95 -7.59
C SER A 63 -1.54 6.57 -6.27
N ALA A 64 -0.37 7.23 -6.22
CA ALA A 64 0.17 7.84 -4.99
C ALA A 64 0.82 9.20 -5.25
N GLN A 65 0.71 10.13 -4.27
CA GLN A 65 1.36 11.43 -4.24
C GLN A 65 1.96 11.68 -2.85
N ASN A 66 3.17 12.24 -2.81
CA ASN A 66 3.88 12.60 -1.57
C ASN A 66 3.80 11.51 -0.48
N GLY A 67 3.85 10.24 -0.91
CA GLY A 67 3.87 9.12 0.01
C GLY A 67 2.51 8.56 0.44
N SER A 68 1.40 9.08 -0.07
CA SER A 68 0.05 8.60 0.23
C SER A 68 -0.72 8.25 -1.02
N PHE A 69 -1.58 7.24 -0.96
CA PHE A 69 -2.43 6.87 -2.08
C PHE A 69 -3.46 7.97 -2.36
N ALA A 70 -3.59 8.31 -3.64
CA ALA A 70 -4.44 9.39 -4.12
C ALA A 70 -5.86 8.92 -4.49
N ASN A 71 -6.01 7.64 -4.76
CA ASN A 71 -7.26 7.02 -5.19
C ASN A 71 -7.57 5.81 -4.28
N LEU A 72 -8.60 5.93 -3.46
CA LEU A 72 -9.21 4.92 -2.61
C LEU A 72 -10.72 5.06 -2.75
N ALA A 73 -11.26 4.64 -3.91
CA ALA A 73 -12.63 4.97 -4.31
C ALA A 73 -13.70 4.04 -3.71
N GLU A 74 -13.33 3.00 -2.95
CA GLU A 74 -14.30 2.06 -2.38
C GLU A 74 -15.32 2.74 -1.47
N PHE A 75 -14.90 3.41 -0.41
CA PHE A 75 -15.83 4.04 0.53
C PHE A 75 -16.72 5.11 -0.12
N PRO A 76 -16.21 6.01 -0.99
CA PRO A 76 -17.08 6.89 -1.77
C PRO A 76 -18.13 6.16 -2.60
N VAL A 77 -17.78 5.03 -3.21
CA VAL A 77 -18.72 4.21 -4.00
C VAL A 77 -19.70 3.47 -3.10
N LEU A 78 -19.24 2.87 -1.98
CA LEU A 78 -20.15 2.23 -1.01
C LEU A 78 -21.14 3.23 -0.40
N GLN A 79 -20.74 4.49 -0.19
CA GLN A 79 -21.63 5.57 0.22
C GLN A 79 -22.73 5.79 -0.83
N MET A 80 -22.40 5.82 -2.13
CA MET A 80 -23.38 5.93 -3.21
C MET A 80 -24.31 4.70 -3.27
N PHE A 81 -23.75 3.51 -3.19
CA PHE A 81 -24.51 2.26 -3.31
C PHE A 81 -25.50 2.08 -2.16
N TYR A 82 -25.02 2.22 -0.92
CA TYR A 82 -25.76 1.78 0.26
C TYR A 82 -26.35 2.95 1.05
N ARG A 83 -25.60 4.00 1.33
CA ARG A 83 -26.11 5.11 2.15
C ARG A 83 -26.97 6.12 1.36
N GLN A 84 -26.65 6.33 0.09
CA GLN A 84 -27.55 7.02 -0.83
C GLN A 84 -28.67 6.09 -1.35
N GLY A 85 -28.49 4.77 -1.29
CA GLY A 85 -29.45 3.76 -1.69
C GLY A 85 -29.52 3.50 -3.20
N MET A 86 -28.47 3.85 -3.98
CA MET A 86 -28.48 3.68 -5.43
C MET A 86 -28.51 2.20 -5.87
N LEU A 87 -28.06 1.27 -5.01
CA LEU A 87 -28.03 -0.17 -5.27
C LEU A 87 -29.07 -0.96 -4.46
N LEU A 88 -29.58 -0.41 -3.37
CA LEU A 88 -30.49 -1.13 -2.48
C LEU A 88 -31.81 -1.48 -3.18
N PRO A 89 -32.27 -2.75 -3.11
CA PRO A 89 -33.56 -3.16 -3.67
C PRO A 89 -34.73 -2.32 -3.11
N ASN A 90 -35.61 -1.87 -3.99
CA ASN A 90 -36.81 -1.08 -3.66
C ASN A 90 -36.54 0.31 -3.03
N HIS A 91 -35.29 0.78 -3.00
CA HIS A 91 -34.96 2.10 -2.50
C HIS A 91 -35.37 3.19 -3.50
N PRO A 92 -35.93 4.37 -3.06
CA PRO A 92 -36.41 5.42 -3.97
C PRO A 92 -35.33 6.09 -4.81
N ASN A 93 -34.05 5.91 -4.47
CA ASN A 93 -32.90 6.39 -5.24
C ASN A 93 -32.30 5.31 -6.15
N ASN A 94 -32.74 4.05 -6.06
CA ASN A 94 -32.40 3.02 -7.02
C ASN A 94 -33.22 3.19 -8.31
N THR A 95 -32.81 4.14 -9.12
CA THR A 95 -33.51 4.53 -10.38
C THR A 95 -32.88 3.89 -11.62
N GLY A 96 -31.87 3.04 -11.46
CA GLY A 96 -31.05 2.48 -12.54
C GLY A 96 -29.94 3.44 -13.02
N ARG A 97 -29.83 4.65 -12.44
CA ARG A 97 -28.74 5.59 -12.71
C ARG A 97 -27.49 5.13 -11.95
N LYS A 98 -26.42 4.76 -12.69
CA LYS A 98 -25.16 4.29 -12.08
C LYS A 98 -24.35 5.48 -11.56
N PRO A 99 -23.59 5.37 -10.47
CA PRO A 99 -22.53 6.32 -10.15
C PRO A 99 -21.46 6.32 -11.25
N MET A 100 -20.72 7.42 -11.35
CA MET A 100 -19.73 7.61 -12.43
C MET A 100 -18.31 7.61 -11.87
N LEU A 101 -17.39 6.92 -12.55
CA LEU A 101 -15.95 6.93 -12.28
C LEU A 101 -15.23 7.57 -13.47
N ILE A 102 -14.51 8.67 -13.22
CA ILE A 102 -13.89 9.50 -14.24
C ILE A 102 -12.38 9.50 -14.00
N GLY A 103 -11.57 9.23 -15.03
CA GLY A 103 -10.11 9.25 -14.90
C GLY A 103 -9.40 8.73 -16.14
N ILE A 104 -8.08 8.64 -16.09
CA ILE A 104 -7.30 7.98 -17.13
C ILE A 104 -7.51 6.46 -17.08
N ALA A 105 -7.27 5.78 -18.20
CA ALA A 105 -7.59 4.36 -18.37
C ALA A 105 -6.98 3.46 -17.27
N ASP A 106 -5.69 3.64 -16.96
CA ASP A 106 -5.00 2.80 -15.97
C ASP A 106 -5.60 2.97 -14.56
N GLN A 107 -5.87 4.20 -14.14
CA GLN A 107 -6.45 4.48 -12.82
C GLN A 107 -7.91 4.02 -12.73
N ALA A 108 -8.69 4.22 -13.78
CA ALA A 108 -10.08 3.77 -13.81
C ALA A 108 -10.19 2.23 -13.71
N ARG A 109 -9.33 1.50 -14.41
CA ARG A 109 -9.26 0.03 -14.34
C ARG A 109 -8.85 -0.45 -12.94
N ALA A 110 -7.77 0.10 -12.38
CA ALA A 110 -7.30 -0.24 -11.05
C ALA A 110 -8.39 -0.02 -9.99
N GLN A 111 -9.08 1.13 -10.05
CA GLN A 111 -10.13 1.44 -9.09
C GLN A 111 -11.41 0.61 -9.31
N SER A 112 -11.76 0.23 -10.54
CA SER A 112 -12.89 -0.67 -10.80
C SER A 112 -12.70 -2.02 -10.13
N GLU A 113 -11.54 -2.65 -10.28
CA GLU A 113 -11.21 -3.91 -9.62
C GLU A 113 -11.08 -3.75 -8.09
N TYR A 114 -10.44 -2.66 -7.65
CA TYR A 114 -10.32 -2.34 -6.22
C TYR A 114 -11.69 -2.24 -5.52
N ILE A 115 -12.65 -1.55 -6.12
CA ILE A 115 -14.03 -1.42 -5.62
C ILE A 115 -14.71 -2.80 -5.63
N PHE A 116 -14.55 -3.58 -6.68
CA PHE A 116 -15.13 -4.90 -6.81
C PHE A 116 -14.65 -5.84 -5.69
N ARG A 117 -13.33 -5.87 -5.47
CA ARG A 117 -12.72 -6.70 -4.41
C ARG A 117 -13.06 -6.19 -3.01
N GLY A 118 -13.20 -4.89 -2.83
CA GLY A 118 -13.66 -4.31 -1.56
C GLY A 118 -15.12 -4.65 -1.25
N ASN A 119 -15.98 -4.65 -2.26
CA ASN A 119 -17.40 -4.96 -2.08
C ASN A 119 -17.68 -6.46 -1.91
N TYR A 120 -16.93 -7.33 -2.60
CA TYR A 120 -17.27 -8.75 -2.68
C TYR A 120 -16.15 -9.72 -2.23
N GLY A 121 -14.89 -9.28 -2.07
CA GLY A 121 -13.75 -10.15 -1.76
C GLY A 121 -13.50 -11.21 -2.84
N LEU A 122 -13.47 -12.50 -2.43
CA LEU A 122 -13.42 -13.66 -3.32
C LEU A 122 -14.82 -13.91 -3.88
N VAL A 123 -14.94 -14.16 -5.18
CA VAL A 123 -16.25 -14.12 -5.88
C VAL A 123 -16.66 -15.44 -6.52
N SER A 124 -15.86 -16.49 -6.35
CA SER A 124 -16.20 -17.81 -6.87
C SER A 124 -15.75 -18.94 -5.93
N VAL A 125 -16.35 -20.13 -6.13
CA VAL A 125 -15.97 -21.35 -5.39
C VAL A 125 -14.49 -21.67 -5.64
N GLU A 126 -14.02 -21.50 -6.89
CA GLU A 126 -12.65 -21.75 -7.29
C GLU A 126 -11.65 -20.82 -6.56
N GLU A 127 -11.94 -19.52 -6.45
CA GLU A 127 -11.09 -18.57 -5.71
C GLU A 127 -11.01 -18.94 -4.22
N ILE A 128 -12.13 -19.35 -3.61
CA ILE A 128 -12.17 -19.76 -2.19
C ILE A 128 -11.41 -21.08 -2.00
N MET A 129 -11.59 -22.05 -2.89
CA MET A 129 -10.84 -23.31 -2.86
C MET A 129 -9.33 -23.10 -3.03
N ALA A 130 -8.93 -22.18 -3.88
CA ALA A 130 -7.51 -21.82 -4.06
C ALA A 130 -6.87 -21.29 -2.78
N ALA A 131 -7.65 -20.75 -1.84
CA ALA A 131 -7.20 -20.37 -0.51
C ALA A 131 -7.13 -21.55 0.49
N GLY A 132 -7.30 -22.81 0.02
CA GLY A 132 -7.11 -24.01 0.83
C GLY A 132 -8.36 -24.54 1.54
N VAL A 133 -9.54 -24.07 1.16
CA VAL A 133 -10.84 -24.51 1.72
C VAL A 133 -11.40 -25.67 0.89
N SER A 134 -12.13 -26.58 1.52
CA SER A 134 -12.80 -27.69 0.82
C SER A 134 -13.92 -27.17 -0.09
N GLU A 135 -14.25 -27.90 -1.16
CA GLU A 135 -15.34 -27.53 -2.08
C GLU A 135 -16.69 -27.33 -1.36
N SER A 136 -17.03 -28.19 -0.41
CA SER A 136 -18.26 -28.08 0.37
C SER A 136 -18.32 -26.78 1.18
N GLU A 137 -17.24 -26.45 1.87
CA GLU A 137 -17.14 -25.20 2.65
C GLU A 137 -17.15 -23.98 1.72
N ALA A 138 -16.46 -24.04 0.57
CA ALA A 138 -16.43 -22.97 -0.42
C ALA A 138 -17.85 -22.67 -0.98
N VAL A 139 -18.64 -23.71 -1.26
CA VAL A 139 -20.04 -23.57 -1.68
C VAL A 139 -20.89 -22.91 -0.59
N ASP A 140 -20.76 -23.33 0.68
CA ASP A 140 -21.48 -22.71 1.80
C ASP A 140 -21.06 -21.25 2.00
N MET A 141 -19.79 -20.92 1.85
CA MET A 141 -19.31 -19.54 1.89
C MET A 141 -19.89 -18.70 0.74
N MET A 142 -19.95 -19.22 -0.49
CA MET A 142 -20.59 -18.51 -1.61
C MET A 142 -22.09 -18.30 -1.38
N ARG A 143 -22.82 -19.24 -0.74
CA ARG A 143 -24.23 -19.05 -0.37
C ARG A 143 -24.39 -17.89 0.63
N LEU A 144 -23.51 -17.79 1.62
CA LEU A 144 -23.47 -16.67 2.57
C LEU A 144 -23.20 -15.33 1.85
N LYS A 145 -22.20 -15.28 0.99
CA LYS A 145 -21.82 -14.08 0.21
C LYS A 145 -22.97 -13.61 -0.70
N ASN A 146 -23.62 -14.54 -1.40
CA ASN A 146 -24.78 -14.25 -2.23
C ASN A 146 -25.94 -13.63 -1.42
N TRP A 147 -26.13 -14.05 -0.16
CA TRP A 147 -27.14 -13.42 0.69
C TRP A 147 -26.84 -11.93 0.93
N PHE A 148 -25.58 -11.58 1.22
CA PHE A 148 -25.18 -10.17 1.38
C PHE A 148 -25.22 -9.39 0.07
N ALA A 149 -24.97 -10.04 -1.06
CA ALA A 149 -25.04 -9.45 -2.39
C ALA A 149 -26.46 -9.40 -2.98
N PHE A 150 -27.50 -9.69 -2.20
CA PHE A 150 -28.91 -9.77 -2.68
C PHE A 150 -29.09 -10.75 -3.83
N ASP A 151 -28.42 -11.91 -3.76
CA ASP A 151 -28.38 -12.98 -4.77
C ASP A 151 -27.72 -12.62 -6.11
N ASP A 152 -27.00 -11.48 -6.20
CA ASP A 152 -26.47 -10.98 -7.48
C ASP A 152 -25.10 -10.30 -7.31
N ILE A 153 -24.03 -11.09 -7.36
CA ILE A 153 -22.65 -10.58 -7.45
C ILE A 153 -22.42 -10.07 -8.88
N ARG A 154 -22.35 -8.75 -9.06
CA ARG A 154 -22.26 -8.11 -10.36
C ARG A 154 -20.88 -7.50 -10.61
N PRO A 155 -20.35 -7.61 -11.84
CA PRO A 155 -19.13 -6.92 -12.23
C PRO A 155 -19.28 -5.41 -12.11
N THR A 156 -18.15 -4.70 -11.91
CA THR A 156 -18.15 -3.24 -11.67
C THR A 156 -18.80 -2.47 -12.83
N GLU A 157 -18.63 -2.92 -14.06
CA GLU A 157 -19.19 -2.31 -15.26
C GLU A 157 -20.73 -2.29 -15.25
N ASP A 158 -21.35 -3.24 -14.55
CA ASP A 158 -22.81 -3.26 -14.37
C ASP A 158 -23.28 -2.29 -13.29
N LEU A 159 -22.39 -1.88 -12.40
CA LEU A 159 -22.69 -1.04 -11.24
C LEU A 159 -22.26 0.42 -11.43
N ILE A 160 -21.18 0.67 -12.15
CA ILE A 160 -20.51 1.97 -12.31
C ILE A 160 -20.39 2.33 -13.80
N ASP A 161 -20.65 3.61 -14.12
CA ASP A 161 -20.44 4.20 -15.44
C ASP A 161 -19.02 4.80 -15.50
N THR A 162 -18.10 4.11 -16.18
CA THR A 162 -16.70 4.54 -16.28
C THR A 162 -16.49 5.46 -17.47
N ARG A 163 -15.84 6.61 -17.27
CA ARG A 163 -15.50 7.60 -18.28
C ARG A 163 -13.99 7.83 -18.35
N ILE A 164 -13.39 7.42 -19.46
CA ILE A 164 -11.94 7.57 -19.68
C ILE A 164 -11.65 8.95 -20.27
N VAL A 165 -10.78 9.71 -19.63
CA VAL A 165 -10.41 11.09 -20.00
C VAL A 165 -8.89 11.16 -20.17
N ASP A 166 -8.42 10.78 -21.36
CA ASP A 166 -6.97 10.80 -21.66
C ASP A 166 -6.55 12.09 -22.39
N LYS A 167 -6.89 12.25 -23.66
CA LYS A 167 -6.46 13.38 -24.50
C LYS A 167 -7.61 14.21 -25.05
N GLU A 168 -8.79 13.61 -25.22
CA GLU A 168 -9.94 14.25 -25.83
C GLU A 168 -10.95 14.72 -24.77
N ASP A 169 -11.78 15.70 -25.15
CA ASP A 169 -12.91 16.13 -24.33
C ASP A 169 -13.94 15.02 -24.22
N VAL A 170 -14.37 14.71 -23.01
CA VAL A 170 -15.35 13.66 -22.77
C VAL A 170 -16.65 14.26 -22.28
N THR A 171 -17.72 13.94 -22.98
CA THR A 171 -19.07 14.31 -22.54
C THR A 171 -19.53 13.33 -21.43
N LEU A 172 -19.76 13.88 -20.27
CA LEU A 172 -20.40 13.21 -19.15
C LEU A 172 -21.92 13.21 -19.34
N ARG A 173 -22.68 12.98 -18.27
CA ARG A 173 -24.17 13.04 -18.33
C ARG A 173 -24.65 14.45 -18.59
N ASP A 174 -25.80 14.52 -19.27
CA ASP A 174 -26.62 15.72 -19.43
C ASP A 174 -25.83 16.92 -20.00
N GLY A 175 -24.80 16.65 -20.84
CA GLY A 175 -24.05 17.66 -21.58
C GLY A 175 -22.91 18.34 -20.80
N VAL A 176 -22.56 17.85 -19.63
CA VAL A 176 -21.34 18.27 -18.93
C VAL A 176 -20.12 17.69 -19.64
N ILE A 177 -19.14 18.53 -19.94
CA ILE A 177 -17.88 18.14 -20.58
C ILE A 177 -16.76 18.18 -19.54
N VAL A 178 -15.87 17.19 -19.57
CA VAL A 178 -14.61 17.18 -18.83
C VAL A 178 -13.45 17.17 -19.81
N HIS A 179 -12.50 18.07 -19.59
CA HIS A 179 -11.26 18.23 -20.34
C HIS A 179 -10.06 17.99 -19.39
N ARG A 180 -9.09 17.17 -19.82
CA ARG A 180 -7.83 17.00 -19.11
C ARG A 180 -6.81 18.01 -19.62
N ALA A 181 -6.68 19.14 -18.92
CA ALA A 181 -5.79 20.24 -19.29
C ALA A 181 -4.30 19.92 -19.09
N GLY A 182 -3.96 18.88 -18.33
CA GLY A 182 -2.60 18.44 -18.04
C GLY A 182 -2.57 17.40 -16.94
N PHE A 183 -1.38 17.03 -16.50
CA PHE A 183 -1.18 16.05 -15.42
C PHE A 183 -1.92 16.49 -14.15
N ASN A 184 -2.87 15.67 -13.68
CA ASN A 184 -3.75 15.96 -12.54
C ASN A 184 -4.54 17.26 -12.63
N ASN A 185 -4.68 17.86 -13.83
CA ASN A 185 -5.41 19.09 -14.04
C ASN A 185 -6.60 18.85 -14.97
N TYR A 186 -7.79 19.16 -14.47
CA TYR A 186 -9.04 18.93 -15.17
C TYR A 186 -9.91 20.19 -15.20
N GLU A 187 -10.67 20.37 -16.27
CA GLU A 187 -11.63 21.46 -16.45
C GLU A 187 -13.02 20.87 -16.75
N PHE A 188 -14.02 21.23 -15.95
CA PHE A 188 -15.42 20.90 -16.19
C PHE A 188 -16.09 22.07 -16.89
N ILE A 189 -16.86 21.79 -17.93
CA ILE A 189 -17.52 22.78 -18.77
C ILE A 189 -19.01 22.43 -18.86
N TYR A 190 -19.88 23.42 -18.61
CA TYR A 190 -21.32 23.29 -18.75
C TYR A 190 -21.96 24.64 -19.08
N ASN A 191 -22.79 24.70 -20.15
CA ASN A 191 -23.49 25.92 -20.60
C ASN A 191 -22.59 27.17 -20.71
N GLY A 192 -21.33 27.03 -21.10
CA GLY A 192 -20.37 28.13 -21.25
C GLY A 192 -19.68 28.61 -19.99
N GLU A 193 -20.02 28.01 -18.84
CA GLU A 193 -19.25 28.12 -17.57
C GLU A 193 -18.21 27.03 -17.50
N SER A 194 -17.05 27.32 -16.87
CA SER A 194 -16.03 26.32 -16.61
C SER A 194 -15.42 26.46 -15.22
N GLU A 195 -15.04 25.33 -14.63
CA GLU A 195 -14.28 25.24 -13.37
C GLU A 195 -13.09 24.28 -13.50
N ARG A 196 -11.94 24.73 -13.03
CA ARG A 196 -10.69 23.93 -13.03
C ARG A 196 -10.41 23.33 -11.68
N VAL A 197 -9.95 22.09 -11.69
CA VAL A 197 -9.50 21.32 -10.52
C VAL A 197 -8.05 20.87 -10.75
N ASP A 198 -7.18 21.22 -9.81
CA ASP A 198 -5.79 20.74 -9.75
C ASP A 198 -5.68 19.76 -8.57
N LEU A 199 -5.44 18.48 -8.88
CA LEU A 199 -5.28 17.41 -7.90
C LEU A 199 -3.81 17.19 -7.49
N ASN A 200 -2.87 18.00 -8.01
CA ASN A 200 -1.48 17.93 -7.59
C ASN A 200 -1.31 18.42 -6.15
N LEU A 201 -0.55 17.67 -5.37
CA LEU A 201 -0.06 18.13 -4.08
C LEU A 201 1.24 18.92 -4.27
N ALA A 202 1.36 20.06 -3.60
CA ALA A 202 2.62 20.80 -3.53
C ALA A 202 3.68 19.98 -2.76
N PRO A 203 4.99 20.23 -2.98
CA PRO A 203 6.03 19.61 -2.19
C PRO A 203 5.81 19.80 -0.69
N GLY A 204 5.78 18.71 0.07
CA GLY A 204 5.54 18.71 1.52
C GLY A 204 4.07 18.74 1.96
N GLU A 205 3.12 18.96 1.04
CA GLU A 205 1.69 18.73 1.33
C GLU A 205 1.38 17.24 1.44
N ARG A 206 0.38 16.90 2.25
CA ARG A 206 -0.13 15.52 2.41
C ARG A 206 -1.65 15.55 2.56
N TYR A 207 -2.27 14.43 2.31
CA TYR A 207 -3.66 14.22 2.70
C TYR A 207 -3.75 14.18 4.22
N GLU A 208 -4.73 14.85 4.78
CA GLU A 208 -4.88 15.03 6.23
C GLU A 208 -6.01 14.15 6.77
N ALA A 209 -5.86 13.68 8.02
CA ALA A 209 -6.96 13.01 8.71
C ALA A 209 -8.09 14.02 8.98
N PRO A 210 -9.37 13.60 8.85
CA PRO A 210 -10.51 14.49 9.12
C PRO A 210 -10.71 14.79 10.62
N TYR A 211 -10.06 14.07 11.52
CA TYR A 211 -10.20 14.15 12.97
C TYR A 211 -8.87 14.48 13.64
N MET A 212 -8.97 15.00 14.85
CA MET A 212 -7.80 15.27 15.71
C MET A 212 -7.66 14.16 16.76
N MET A 213 -6.44 13.69 16.95
CA MET A 213 -6.08 12.71 17.97
C MET A 213 -5.14 13.34 19.00
N GLY A 214 -5.34 13.00 20.28
CA GLY A 214 -4.44 13.40 21.35
C GLY A 214 -3.12 12.62 21.28
N LEU A 215 -2.05 13.25 21.78
CA LEU A 215 -0.75 12.58 21.91
C LEU A 215 -0.71 11.77 23.22
N HIS A 216 -0.28 10.52 23.14
CA HIS A 216 -0.22 9.57 24.26
C HIS A 216 1.19 9.04 24.47
N SER A 217 1.57 8.89 25.74
CA SER A 217 2.80 8.18 26.12
C SER A 217 2.45 6.75 26.51
N ILE A 218 2.83 5.80 25.67
CA ILE A 218 2.51 4.38 25.86
C ILE A 218 3.64 3.65 26.55
N ASN A 219 3.29 2.79 27.53
CA ASN A 219 4.21 1.82 28.10
C ASN A 219 4.07 0.48 27.38
N ARG A 220 5.21 -0.14 27.07
CA ARG A 220 5.24 -1.49 26.53
C ARG A 220 5.18 -2.48 27.70
N GLU A 221 3.99 -3.04 27.89
CA GLU A 221 3.74 -4.06 28.91
C GLU A 221 4.08 -5.46 28.40
N TYR A 222 4.05 -6.46 29.28
CA TYR A 222 4.27 -7.85 28.84
C TYR A 222 3.15 -8.30 27.89
N PHE A 223 1.88 -8.03 28.25
CA PHE A 223 0.73 -8.21 27.38
C PHE A 223 -0.31 -7.12 27.67
N SER A 224 -0.51 -6.22 26.73
CA SER A 224 -1.53 -5.19 26.82
C SER A 224 -2.17 -4.90 25.47
N VAL A 225 -3.36 -4.29 25.52
CA VAL A 225 -4.12 -3.83 24.37
C VAL A 225 -4.29 -2.32 24.48
N ILE A 226 -3.86 -1.60 23.45
CA ILE A 226 -4.02 -0.17 23.29
C ILE A 226 -5.12 0.06 22.25
N HIS A 227 -6.16 0.80 22.62
CA HIS A 227 -7.25 1.11 21.71
C HIS A 227 -6.84 2.25 20.78
N SER A 228 -6.54 1.91 19.51
CA SER A 228 -6.08 2.86 18.47
C SER A 228 -7.20 3.40 17.59
N GLY A 229 -8.42 2.93 17.78
CA GLY A 229 -9.64 3.41 17.14
C GLY A 229 -10.85 2.61 17.57
N ASP A 230 -12.04 3.24 17.60
CA ASP A 230 -13.32 2.59 17.90
C ASP A 230 -14.49 3.18 17.09
N GLY A 231 -14.20 4.10 16.15
CA GLY A 231 -15.16 4.57 15.16
C GLY A 231 -15.42 3.53 14.07
N ASP A 232 -16.50 3.69 13.35
CA ASP A 232 -16.77 3.02 12.09
C ASP A 232 -16.16 3.79 10.89
N GLY A 233 -16.31 3.28 9.69
CA GLY A 233 -15.84 3.94 8.47
C GLY A 233 -16.46 5.31 8.19
N TRP A 234 -17.52 5.70 8.93
CA TRP A 234 -18.27 6.94 8.75
C TRP A 234 -18.07 7.94 9.90
N ASP A 235 -17.37 7.57 10.97
CA ASP A 235 -17.15 8.46 12.11
C ASP A 235 -16.17 9.58 11.73
N ILE A 236 -16.67 10.81 11.74
CA ILE A 236 -15.91 12.02 11.39
C ILE A 236 -14.98 12.52 12.52
N ASN A 237 -15.04 11.94 13.71
CA ASN A 237 -14.35 12.41 14.89
C ASN A 237 -13.30 11.43 15.42
N ARG A 238 -13.32 10.16 14.98
CA ARG A 238 -12.48 9.11 15.54
C ARG A 238 -11.88 8.22 14.44
N PRO A 239 -10.70 7.63 14.68
CA PRO A 239 -10.16 6.57 13.83
C PRO A 239 -11.08 5.35 13.79
N CYS A 240 -11.03 4.62 12.68
CA CYS A 240 -11.73 3.36 12.51
C CYS A 240 -11.27 2.31 13.54
N MET A 241 -12.14 1.34 13.84
CA MET A 241 -11.88 0.28 14.80
C MET A 241 -10.57 -0.42 14.53
N SER A 242 -9.66 -0.36 15.49
CA SER A 242 -8.35 -0.99 15.46
C SER A 242 -7.79 -1.13 16.87
N SER A 243 -6.75 -1.96 17.04
CA SER A 243 -6.05 -2.09 18.31
C SER A 243 -4.56 -2.31 18.08
N VAL A 244 -3.75 -1.90 19.06
CA VAL A 244 -2.34 -2.21 19.12
C VAL A 244 -2.08 -3.16 20.30
N ILE A 245 -1.47 -4.29 20.03
CA ILE A 245 -1.02 -5.22 21.06
C ILE A 245 0.45 -4.96 21.38
N THR A 246 0.80 -4.82 22.66
CA THR A 246 2.18 -4.99 23.08
C THR A 246 2.34 -6.38 23.70
N PHE A 247 3.35 -7.10 23.24
CA PHE A 247 3.69 -8.41 23.80
C PHE A 247 5.21 -8.57 23.91
N GLN A 248 5.69 -8.74 25.13
CA GLN A 248 7.13 -8.82 25.44
C GLN A 248 7.93 -7.67 24.84
N GLY A 249 7.39 -6.43 24.91
CA GLY A 249 7.99 -5.23 24.35
C GLY A 249 7.82 -5.03 22.84
N ARG A 250 7.36 -6.03 22.09
CA ARG A 250 7.06 -5.96 20.66
C ARG A 250 5.70 -5.35 20.42
N VAL A 251 5.54 -4.70 19.27
CA VAL A 251 4.31 -4.00 18.88
C VAL A 251 3.66 -4.72 17.69
N TYR A 252 2.39 -5.09 17.84
CA TYR A 252 1.58 -5.68 16.80
C TYR A 252 0.34 -4.82 16.55
N LEU A 253 -0.05 -4.65 15.31
CA LEU A 253 -1.31 -4.01 14.94
C LEU A 253 -2.40 -5.08 14.77
N ILE A 254 -3.65 -4.72 15.08
CA ILE A 254 -4.82 -5.41 14.59
C ILE A 254 -5.54 -4.43 13.69
N ASP A 255 -5.53 -4.76 12.39
CA ASP A 255 -5.97 -3.92 11.28
C ASP A 255 -5.17 -2.63 11.08
N ALA A 256 -5.32 -2.05 9.89
CA ALA A 256 -4.73 -0.78 9.50
C ALA A 256 -5.77 0.02 8.71
N GLY A 257 -6.63 0.73 9.42
CA GLY A 257 -7.60 1.64 8.82
C GLY A 257 -6.94 2.92 8.26
N PRO A 258 -7.74 3.81 7.68
CA PRO A 258 -7.29 5.09 7.16
C PRO A 258 -6.43 5.87 8.18
N ASN A 259 -5.41 6.60 7.68
CA ASN A 259 -4.55 7.46 8.52
C ASN A 259 -3.80 6.72 9.66
N VAL A 260 -3.48 5.43 9.47
CA VAL A 260 -2.77 4.62 10.48
C VAL A 260 -1.45 5.27 10.93
N LEU A 261 -0.72 5.95 10.04
CA LEU A 261 0.55 6.63 10.39
C LEU A 261 0.33 7.78 11.38
N ASP A 262 -0.76 8.53 11.26
CA ASP A 262 -1.10 9.59 12.20
C ASP A 262 -1.50 9.01 13.56
N SER A 263 -2.28 7.92 13.56
CA SER A 263 -2.63 7.17 14.79
C SER A 263 -1.39 6.66 15.52
N LEU A 264 -0.47 6.02 14.80
CA LEU A 264 0.79 5.52 15.37
C LEU A 264 1.65 6.67 15.93
N THR A 265 1.78 7.77 15.18
CA THR A 265 2.52 8.95 15.64
C THR A 265 1.92 9.51 16.94
N CYS A 266 0.59 9.60 17.02
CA CYS A 266 -0.10 10.08 18.22
C CYS A 266 0.08 9.13 19.42
N LEU A 267 0.27 7.84 19.18
CA LEU A 267 0.60 6.82 20.19
C LEU A 267 2.09 6.75 20.53
N GLY A 268 2.94 7.55 19.89
CA GLY A 268 4.40 7.50 20.08
C GLY A 268 5.02 6.20 19.56
N ILE A 269 4.52 5.68 18.44
CA ILE A 269 5.01 4.47 17.78
C ILE A 269 5.49 4.84 16.37
N GLY A 270 6.72 4.50 16.03
CA GLY A 270 7.23 4.61 14.66
C GLY A 270 6.91 3.36 13.84
N VAL A 271 6.78 3.50 12.51
CA VAL A 271 6.53 2.35 11.62
C VAL A 271 7.61 1.27 11.74
N SER A 272 8.87 1.68 11.92
CA SER A 272 10.00 0.77 12.11
C SER A 272 9.95 -0.06 13.41
N GLU A 273 9.03 0.26 14.31
CA GLU A 273 8.83 -0.46 15.58
C GLU A 273 7.76 -1.56 15.49
N ILE A 274 7.05 -1.66 14.35
CA ILE A 274 5.98 -2.63 14.15
C ILE A 274 6.57 -4.00 13.82
N GLU A 275 6.35 -4.96 14.69
CA GLU A 275 6.75 -6.38 14.50
C GLU A 275 5.85 -7.07 13.48
N GLY A 276 4.54 -6.83 13.53
CA GLY A 276 3.58 -7.46 12.66
C GLY A 276 2.19 -6.85 12.71
N ILE A 277 1.36 -7.25 11.75
CA ILE A 277 -0.05 -6.89 11.67
C ILE A 277 -0.90 -8.16 11.61
N PHE A 278 -1.95 -8.22 12.42
CA PHE A 278 -3.04 -9.18 12.33
C PHE A 278 -4.17 -8.52 11.54
N HIS A 279 -4.57 -9.10 10.43
CA HIS A 279 -5.57 -8.50 9.55
C HIS A 279 -6.86 -9.31 9.58
N THR A 280 -7.98 -8.63 9.85
CA THR A 280 -9.28 -9.27 10.02
C THR A 280 -10.03 -9.44 8.71
N HIS A 281 -10.06 -8.40 7.84
CA HIS A 281 -10.73 -8.44 6.54
C HIS A 281 -10.35 -7.24 5.64
N ALA A 282 -10.89 -7.19 4.42
CA ALA A 282 -10.43 -6.31 3.37
C ALA A 282 -11.23 -4.99 3.19
N HIS A 283 -12.20 -4.61 4.04
CA HIS A 283 -12.88 -3.31 3.91
C HIS A 283 -11.92 -2.14 4.23
N ASP A 284 -12.12 -0.99 3.59
CA ASP A 284 -11.20 0.15 3.67
C ASP A 284 -10.99 0.68 5.09
N ASP A 285 -11.99 0.63 5.96
CA ASP A 285 -11.85 1.06 7.36
C ASP A 285 -10.93 0.15 8.19
N HIS A 286 -10.62 -1.06 7.71
CA HIS A 286 -9.64 -1.99 8.28
C HIS A 286 -8.37 -2.15 7.41
N PHE A 287 -8.47 -1.81 6.12
CA PHE A 287 -7.44 -2.09 5.11
C PHE A 287 -6.69 -0.84 4.62
N ALA A 288 -7.36 0.34 4.49
CA ALA A 288 -6.79 1.46 3.74
C ALA A 288 -5.40 1.93 4.22
N GLY A 289 -5.08 1.77 5.50
CA GLY A 289 -3.77 2.08 6.06
C GLY A 289 -2.67 1.09 5.67
N LEU A 290 -3.03 -0.13 5.23
CA LEU A 290 -2.05 -1.09 4.70
C LEU A 290 -1.26 -0.51 3.53
N THR A 291 -1.90 0.36 2.74
CA THR A 291 -1.28 1.11 1.64
C THR A 291 -0.10 2.00 2.10
N SER A 292 -0.14 2.48 3.34
CA SER A 292 0.99 3.21 3.93
C SER A 292 2.07 2.26 4.46
N LEU A 293 1.69 1.07 4.95
CA LEU A 293 2.61 0.08 5.50
C LEU A 293 3.42 -0.66 4.42
N VAL A 294 2.93 -0.78 3.18
CA VAL A 294 3.72 -1.29 2.04
C VAL A 294 4.98 -0.44 1.76
N ARG A 295 5.04 0.78 2.30
CA ARG A 295 6.18 1.69 2.18
C ARG A 295 7.11 1.66 3.39
N SER A 296 7.05 0.65 4.23
CA SER A 296 7.96 0.47 5.36
C SER A 296 9.40 0.17 4.89
N ASP A 297 10.36 0.32 5.80
CA ASP A 297 11.77 0.00 5.56
C ASP A 297 12.16 -1.44 5.91
N HIS A 298 11.18 -2.24 6.28
CA HIS A 298 11.31 -3.68 6.52
C HIS A 298 9.99 -4.36 6.17
N ARG A 299 10.02 -5.64 5.85
CA ARG A 299 8.82 -6.43 5.63
C ARG A 299 8.15 -6.71 6.97
N ILE A 300 7.04 -5.99 7.22
CA ILE A 300 6.21 -6.22 8.40
C ILE A 300 5.61 -7.64 8.30
N LYS A 301 5.63 -8.41 9.40
CA LYS A 301 5.01 -9.73 9.43
C LYS A 301 3.49 -9.59 9.28
N TYR A 302 2.94 -10.25 8.29
CA TYR A 302 1.51 -10.19 7.96
C TYR A 302 0.83 -11.48 8.40
N TYR A 303 -0.01 -11.40 9.41
CA TYR A 303 -0.75 -12.52 9.99
C TYR A 303 -2.22 -12.44 9.59
N ALA A 304 -2.69 -13.42 8.84
CA ALA A 304 -4.09 -13.60 8.48
C ALA A 304 -4.37 -15.07 8.16
N THR A 305 -5.63 -15.46 8.11
CA THR A 305 -6.00 -16.74 7.52
C THR A 305 -5.78 -16.71 6.00
N PRO A 306 -5.53 -17.84 5.33
CA PRO A 306 -5.37 -17.88 3.88
C PRO A 306 -6.50 -17.21 3.10
N LEU A 307 -7.75 -17.33 3.59
CA LEU A 307 -8.93 -16.68 2.99
C LEU A 307 -8.85 -15.15 3.04
N VAL A 308 -8.62 -14.61 4.23
CA VAL A 308 -8.47 -13.15 4.40
C VAL A 308 -7.29 -12.64 3.58
N ARG A 309 -6.16 -13.34 3.63
CA ARG A 309 -4.99 -12.99 2.83
C ARG A 309 -5.30 -12.97 1.33
N ALA A 310 -5.99 -13.98 0.79
CA ALA A 310 -6.32 -14.04 -0.62
C ALA A 310 -7.17 -12.83 -1.06
N SER A 311 -8.19 -12.47 -0.25
CA SER A 311 -9.02 -11.30 -0.49
C SER A 311 -8.22 -9.98 -0.46
N VAL A 312 -7.39 -9.80 0.57
CA VAL A 312 -6.53 -8.62 0.74
C VAL A 312 -5.49 -8.50 -0.38
N VAL A 313 -4.85 -9.61 -0.77
CA VAL A 313 -3.85 -9.63 -1.85
C VAL A 313 -4.48 -9.20 -3.18
N LYS A 314 -5.65 -9.74 -3.54
CA LYS A 314 -6.38 -9.33 -4.76
C LYS A 314 -6.70 -7.83 -4.76
N LYS A 315 -7.23 -7.32 -3.66
CA LYS A 315 -7.60 -5.92 -3.51
C LYS A 315 -6.37 -4.99 -3.57
N LEU A 316 -5.30 -5.30 -2.83
CA LEU A 316 -4.08 -4.49 -2.83
C LEU A 316 -3.36 -4.52 -4.20
N SER A 317 -3.32 -5.69 -4.82
CA SER A 317 -2.70 -5.86 -6.15
C SER A 317 -3.43 -5.06 -7.23
N ALA A 318 -4.77 -5.05 -7.19
CA ALA A 318 -5.58 -4.20 -8.07
C ALA A 318 -5.27 -2.71 -7.88
N LEU A 319 -5.26 -2.24 -6.63
CA LEU A 319 -4.95 -0.85 -6.29
C LEU A 319 -3.56 -0.40 -6.75
N MET A 320 -2.56 -1.26 -6.55
CA MET A 320 -1.16 -0.98 -6.89
C MET A 320 -0.81 -1.31 -8.36
N SER A 321 -1.71 -1.95 -9.09
CA SER A 321 -1.46 -2.48 -10.45
C SER A 321 -0.25 -3.42 -10.50
N ILE A 322 -0.11 -4.30 -9.50
CA ILE A 322 0.98 -5.28 -9.37
C ILE A 322 0.43 -6.71 -9.38
N GLU A 323 1.32 -7.68 -9.55
CA GLU A 323 0.98 -9.09 -9.44
C GLU A 323 0.73 -9.50 -7.99
N GLU A 324 -0.21 -10.43 -7.76
CA GLU A 324 -0.56 -10.95 -6.43
C GLU A 324 0.68 -11.53 -5.70
N LYS A 325 1.57 -12.24 -6.40
CA LYS A 325 2.82 -12.78 -5.83
C LYS A 325 3.79 -11.69 -5.33
N SER A 326 3.64 -10.45 -5.80
CA SER A 326 4.46 -9.33 -5.34
C SER A 326 4.13 -8.92 -3.91
N PHE A 327 3.03 -9.38 -3.33
CA PHE A 327 2.66 -9.11 -1.94
C PHE A 327 3.78 -9.51 -0.96
N ASP A 328 4.45 -10.65 -1.21
CA ASP A 328 5.56 -11.14 -0.38
C ASP A 328 6.83 -10.25 -0.46
N ARG A 329 6.90 -9.32 -1.41
CA ARG A 329 7.97 -8.31 -1.46
C ARG A 329 7.76 -7.18 -0.45
N TYR A 330 6.50 -6.96 -0.07
CA TYR A 330 6.10 -5.89 0.86
C TYR A 330 5.92 -6.40 2.29
N PHE A 331 5.46 -7.63 2.45
CA PHE A 331 5.17 -8.23 3.74
C PHE A 331 5.86 -9.58 3.93
N ASP A 332 6.19 -9.93 5.18
CA ASP A 332 6.60 -11.28 5.57
C ASP A 332 5.35 -12.08 5.94
N VAL A 333 4.81 -12.83 4.98
CA VAL A 333 3.52 -13.53 5.11
C VAL A 333 3.62 -14.71 6.08
N ARG A 334 2.68 -14.78 7.01
CA ARG A 334 2.56 -15.80 8.05
C ARG A 334 1.10 -16.24 8.19
N ASP A 335 0.70 -17.28 7.46
CA ASP A 335 -0.66 -17.78 7.50
C ASP A 335 -1.02 -18.34 8.88
N LEU A 336 -2.25 -18.05 9.33
CA LEU A 336 -2.86 -18.55 10.54
C LEU A 336 -3.85 -19.67 10.21
N GLU A 337 -3.78 -20.78 10.94
CA GLU A 337 -4.74 -21.88 10.82
C GLU A 337 -6.05 -21.55 11.55
N PHE A 338 -7.19 -21.69 10.89
CA PHE A 338 -8.52 -21.51 11.47
C PHE A 338 -8.81 -22.44 12.63
N ASP A 339 -9.58 -21.96 13.61
CA ASP A 339 -10.08 -22.70 14.77
C ASP A 339 -8.95 -23.36 15.60
N LYS A 340 -7.70 -22.88 15.43
CA LYS A 340 -6.53 -23.40 16.12
C LYS A 340 -5.71 -22.30 16.80
N TRP A 341 -5.02 -22.65 17.87
CA TRP A 341 -4.06 -21.79 18.51
C TRP A 341 -2.76 -21.78 17.70
N ASN A 342 -2.46 -20.65 17.09
CA ASN A 342 -1.22 -20.37 16.36
C ASN A 342 -0.24 -19.65 17.30
N ASN A 343 1.00 -20.14 17.40
CA ASN A 343 2.01 -19.53 18.24
C ASN A 343 2.78 -18.44 17.49
N VAL A 344 2.68 -17.21 17.96
CA VAL A 344 3.39 -16.04 17.42
C VAL A 344 4.38 -15.53 18.48
N ASN A 345 5.55 -16.15 18.53
CA ASN A 345 6.60 -15.83 19.48
C ASN A 345 6.14 -15.86 20.96
N GLY A 346 5.26 -16.79 21.31
CA GLY A 346 4.72 -16.95 22.67
C GLY A 346 3.35 -16.27 22.89
N LEU A 347 2.92 -15.38 22.00
CA LEU A 347 1.54 -14.94 21.91
C LEU A 347 0.77 -15.99 21.09
N GLU A 348 -0.25 -16.60 21.66
CA GLU A 348 -1.10 -17.54 20.95
C GLU A 348 -2.33 -16.83 20.38
N VAL A 349 -2.62 -17.09 19.10
CA VAL A 349 -3.71 -16.45 18.34
C VAL A 349 -4.60 -17.51 17.73
N MET A 350 -5.91 -17.39 17.90
CA MET A 350 -6.93 -18.25 17.30
C MET A 350 -7.86 -17.40 16.43
N PRO A 351 -7.72 -17.47 15.10
CA PRO A 351 -8.67 -16.86 14.18
C PRO A 351 -9.93 -17.72 14.08
N LEU A 352 -11.07 -17.07 14.10
CA LEU A 352 -12.41 -17.66 13.98
C LEU A 352 -13.14 -17.01 12.82
N PHE A 353 -13.91 -17.77 12.06
CA PHE A 353 -14.69 -17.24 10.96
C PHE A 353 -15.83 -16.35 11.44
N SER A 354 -16.04 -15.19 10.80
CA SER A 354 -17.14 -14.28 11.02
C SER A 354 -17.95 -14.09 9.73
N PRO A 355 -19.31 -14.26 9.77
CA PRO A 355 -20.16 -13.99 8.61
C PRO A 355 -20.10 -12.50 8.22
N HIS A 356 -19.66 -12.22 7.01
CA HIS A 356 -19.52 -10.86 6.48
C HIS A 356 -19.49 -10.90 4.95
N PRO A 357 -19.75 -9.78 4.21
CA PRO A 357 -19.70 -9.76 2.74
C PRO A 357 -18.37 -10.20 2.15
N VAL A 358 -17.27 -9.85 2.79
CA VAL A 358 -15.90 -10.26 2.43
C VAL A 358 -15.36 -11.26 3.45
N GLU A 359 -14.30 -11.98 3.09
CA GLU A 359 -13.64 -12.96 3.97
C GLU A 359 -13.18 -12.28 5.25
N THR A 360 -13.77 -12.69 6.39
CA THR A 360 -13.54 -12.05 7.69
C THR A 360 -13.17 -13.07 8.75
N SER A 361 -12.17 -12.72 9.56
CA SER A 361 -11.78 -13.44 10.75
C SER A 361 -11.85 -12.54 11.98
N VAL A 362 -12.51 -12.98 13.02
CA VAL A 362 -12.36 -12.44 14.37
C VAL A 362 -11.26 -13.20 15.10
N MET A 363 -10.58 -12.58 16.05
CA MET A 363 -9.36 -13.18 16.62
C MET A 363 -9.38 -13.18 18.14
N VAL A 364 -8.99 -14.33 18.73
CA VAL A 364 -8.72 -14.46 20.15
C VAL A 364 -7.24 -14.55 20.37
N PHE A 365 -6.70 -13.68 21.23
CA PHE A 365 -5.30 -13.66 21.65
C PHE A 365 -5.21 -14.15 23.08
N ARG A 366 -4.18 -14.95 23.41
CA ARG A 366 -3.89 -15.33 24.78
C ARG A 366 -2.39 -15.43 25.06
N ALA A 367 -2.06 -15.20 26.32
CA ALA A 367 -0.72 -15.43 26.83
C ALA A 367 -0.77 -16.12 28.20
N LEU A 368 0.15 -17.04 28.44
CA LEU A 368 0.24 -17.75 29.70
C LEU A 368 0.76 -16.84 30.82
N TRP A 369 0.05 -16.80 31.92
CA TRP A 369 0.46 -16.14 33.14
C TRP A 369 0.46 -17.14 34.31
N ARG A 370 0.97 -16.71 35.47
CA ARG A 370 1.14 -17.56 36.69
C ARG A 370 -0.13 -18.28 37.19
N ASP A 371 -1.31 -17.72 36.89
CA ASP A 371 -2.63 -18.18 37.34
C ASP A 371 -3.57 -18.60 36.18
N GLY A 372 -2.98 -18.88 35.03
CA GLY A 372 -3.69 -19.29 33.83
C GLY A 372 -3.51 -18.34 32.66
N TYR A 373 -4.27 -18.53 31.58
CA TYR A 373 -4.20 -17.66 30.41
C TYR A 373 -4.90 -16.32 30.65
N ARG A 374 -4.33 -15.24 30.12
CA ARG A 374 -4.99 -13.96 29.92
C ARG A 374 -5.38 -13.85 28.46
N THR A 375 -6.62 -13.46 28.20
CA THR A 375 -7.27 -13.51 26.89
C THR A 375 -7.80 -12.16 26.47
N TYR A 376 -7.62 -11.85 25.19
CA TYR A 376 -8.22 -10.72 24.51
C TYR A 376 -8.95 -11.20 23.25
N ALA A 377 -10.25 -10.86 23.11
CA ALA A 377 -10.99 -11.11 21.91
C ALA A 377 -11.19 -9.80 21.12
N HIS A 378 -10.79 -9.78 19.87
CA HIS A 378 -11.05 -8.70 18.92
C HIS A 378 -12.12 -9.17 17.94
N TRP A 379 -13.36 -8.84 18.25
CA TRP A 379 -14.52 -9.06 17.39
C TRP A 379 -14.63 -7.85 16.48
N ALA A 380 -13.88 -7.87 15.37
CA ALA A 380 -14.01 -6.93 14.27
C ALA A 380 -15.42 -7.03 13.67
N ASP A 381 -15.61 -6.81 12.42
CA ASP A 381 -16.97 -6.83 11.84
C ASP A 381 -17.68 -8.16 12.09
N THR A 382 -18.77 -8.07 12.82
CA THR A 382 -19.63 -9.18 13.21
C THR A 382 -21.02 -8.97 12.62
N VAL A 383 -21.88 -9.99 12.66
CA VAL A 383 -23.26 -9.86 12.24
C VAL A 383 -24.19 -9.96 13.46
N ALA A 384 -25.20 -9.09 13.53
CA ALA A 384 -26.19 -9.15 14.59
C ALA A 384 -26.99 -10.46 14.57
N PHE A 385 -27.38 -10.98 15.77
CA PHE A 385 -28.07 -12.28 15.90
C PHE A 385 -29.41 -12.34 15.19
N ASP A 386 -30.14 -11.22 15.09
CA ASP A 386 -31.40 -11.16 14.35
C ASP A 386 -31.17 -11.20 12.83
N VAL A 387 -30.09 -10.59 12.35
CA VAL A 387 -29.67 -10.65 10.94
C VAL A 387 -29.25 -12.07 10.59
N LEU A 388 -28.40 -12.67 11.41
CA LEU A 388 -27.97 -14.06 11.25
C LEU A 388 -29.16 -15.03 11.26
N GLY A 389 -30.19 -14.73 12.10
CA GLY A 389 -31.44 -15.50 12.11
C GLY A 389 -32.25 -15.44 10.81
N ARG A 390 -32.19 -14.32 10.09
CA ARG A 390 -32.83 -14.13 8.78
C ARG A 390 -32.10 -14.85 7.64
N MET A 391 -30.82 -15.17 7.82
CA MET A 391 -30.02 -15.92 6.83
C MET A 391 -30.28 -17.42 6.88
N VAL A 392 -30.90 -17.95 7.97
CA VAL A 392 -31.06 -19.40 8.13
C VAL A 392 -32.01 -19.97 7.09
N THR A 393 -31.56 -20.99 6.38
CA THR A 393 -32.34 -21.73 5.39
C THR A 393 -31.93 -23.20 5.35
N ASP A 394 -32.91 -24.11 5.23
CA ASP A 394 -32.69 -25.53 5.02
C ASP A 394 -32.63 -25.90 3.53
N ASP A 395 -32.91 -24.93 2.64
CA ASP A 395 -32.84 -25.12 1.19
C ASP A 395 -31.39 -24.92 0.68
N PRO A 396 -30.71 -25.97 0.19
CA PRO A 396 -29.32 -25.87 -0.29
C PRO A 396 -29.16 -25.00 -1.53
N ASN A 397 -30.24 -24.68 -2.25
CA ASN A 397 -30.20 -23.86 -3.45
C ASN A 397 -30.47 -22.36 -3.17
N LYS A 398 -30.76 -22.00 -1.93
CA LYS A 398 -30.94 -20.60 -1.54
C LYS A 398 -29.71 -20.04 -0.89
N SER A 399 -29.50 -18.74 -1.06
CA SER A 399 -28.50 -17.97 -0.32
C SER A 399 -28.81 -18.00 1.19
N GLY A 400 -27.78 -18.04 2.02
CA GLY A 400 -27.90 -18.09 3.46
C GLY A 400 -27.05 -19.16 4.11
N VAL A 401 -27.37 -19.49 5.37
CA VAL A 401 -26.58 -20.39 6.22
C VAL A 401 -27.46 -21.48 6.86
N SER A 402 -26.83 -22.57 7.33
CA SER A 402 -27.52 -23.60 8.10
C SER A 402 -27.83 -23.14 9.54
N LYS A 403 -28.78 -23.79 10.18
CA LYS A 403 -29.09 -23.55 11.62
C LYS A 403 -27.89 -23.89 12.52
N GLU A 404 -27.16 -24.96 12.19
CA GLU A 404 -25.96 -25.38 12.93
C GLU A 404 -24.88 -24.29 12.88
N PHE A 405 -24.65 -23.71 11.70
CA PHE A 405 -23.72 -22.59 11.53
C PHE A 405 -24.12 -21.37 12.37
N GLN A 406 -25.42 -21.01 12.38
CA GLN A 406 -25.92 -19.92 13.22
C GLN A 406 -25.60 -20.16 14.70
N ASP A 407 -25.90 -21.37 15.20
CA ASP A 407 -25.73 -21.70 16.61
C ASP A 407 -24.23 -21.68 16.98
N LYS A 408 -23.35 -22.21 16.12
CA LYS A 408 -21.89 -22.14 16.28
C LYS A 408 -21.40 -20.69 16.35
N VAL A 409 -21.84 -19.82 15.46
CA VAL A 409 -21.43 -18.39 15.46
C VAL A 409 -21.86 -17.69 16.76
N LYS A 410 -23.11 -17.93 17.25
CA LYS A 410 -23.58 -17.38 18.52
C LYS A 410 -22.74 -17.85 19.71
N GLU A 411 -22.41 -19.12 19.77
CA GLU A 411 -21.56 -19.68 20.83
C GLU A 411 -20.15 -19.03 20.80
N LEU A 412 -19.57 -18.89 19.61
CA LEU A 412 -18.26 -18.26 19.44
C LEU A 412 -18.26 -16.79 19.87
N TYR A 413 -19.29 -16.02 19.49
CA TYR A 413 -19.34 -14.60 19.82
C TYR A 413 -19.47 -14.38 21.33
N LEU A 414 -20.16 -15.26 22.05
CA LEU A 414 -20.35 -15.21 23.51
C LEU A 414 -19.24 -15.90 24.30
N MET A 415 -18.15 -16.33 23.63
CA MET A 415 -17.00 -16.94 24.31
C MET A 415 -16.45 -16.02 25.39
N LYS A 416 -16.36 -16.48 26.63
CA LYS A 416 -15.82 -15.70 27.74
C LYS A 416 -14.32 -15.39 27.59
N THR A 417 -13.95 -14.11 27.77
CA THR A 417 -12.56 -13.63 27.75
C THR A 417 -12.31 -12.59 28.84
N ASN A 418 -11.04 -12.26 29.14
CA ASN A 418 -10.74 -11.20 30.10
C ASN A 418 -11.03 -9.81 29.53
N LEU A 419 -10.77 -9.62 28.25
CA LEU A 419 -11.10 -8.39 27.53
C LEU A 419 -11.71 -8.76 26.19
N LYS A 420 -12.81 -8.12 25.82
CA LYS A 420 -13.48 -8.30 24.54
C LYS A 420 -13.77 -6.94 23.91
N LYS A 421 -13.37 -6.72 22.68
CA LYS A 421 -13.73 -5.55 21.87
C LYS A 421 -14.68 -6.01 20.77
N ILE A 422 -15.88 -5.41 20.69
CA ILE A 422 -16.94 -5.85 19.79
C ILE A 422 -17.44 -4.74 18.89
N ASP A 423 -17.80 -5.11 17.67
CA ASP A 423 -18.50 -4.28 16.70
C ASP A 423 -19.98 -4.11 17.10
N ILE A 424 -20.48 -2.86 17.13
CA ILE A 424 -21.86 -2.50 17.38
C ILE A 424 -22.46 -1.57 16.31
N GLY A 425 -21.88 -1.55 15.11
CA GLY A 425 -22.27 -0.68 13.99
C GLY A 425 -23.71 -0.89 13.49
N GLY A 426 -24.27 -2.07 13.71
CA GLY A 426 -25.67 -2.40 13.36
C GLY A 426 -25.89 -2.60 11.85
N GLY A 427 -27.12 -2.40 11.40
CA GLY A 427 -27.45 -2.60 9.98
C GLY A 427 -27.50 -4.08 9.57
N LEU A 428 -27.06 -4.37 8.34
CA LEU A 428 -27.08 -5.73 7.77
C LEU A 428 -25.76 -6.49 7.97
N ILE A 429 -24.66 -5.76 8.19
CA ILE A 429 -23.31 -6.31 8.15
C ILE A 429 -22.53 -6.11 9.46
N HIS A 430 -23.14 -5.49 10.48
CA HIS A 430 -22.49 -5.24 11.76
C HIS A 430 -23.32 -5.78 12.94
N GLY A 431 -22.63 -5.99 14.07
CA GLY A 431 -23.19 -6.48 15.32
C GLY A 431 -24.00 -5.46 16.08
N ARG A 432 -24.54 -5.88 17.22
CA ARG A 432 -25.28 -5.04 18.17
C ARG A 432 -24.85 -5.33 19.60
N ALA A 433 -24.79 -4.30 20.42
CA ALA A 433 -24.44 -4.43 21.83
C ALA A 433 -25.41 -5.38 22.57
N GLU A 434 -26.71 -5.34 22.26
CA GLU A 434 -27.75 -6.10 22.88
C GLU A 434 -27.58 -7.63 22.75
N ASP A 435 -26.88 -8.09 21.71
CA ASP A 435 -26.54 -9.50 21.50
C ASP A 435 -25.60 -10.04 22.57
N PHE A 436 -24.88 -9.16 23.26
CA PHE A 436 -23.87 -9.48 24.29
C PHE A 436 -24.34 -9.24 25.71
N ILE A 437 -25.64 -9.02 25.96
CA ILE A 437 -26.20 -8.77 27.31
C ILE A 437 -25.94 -9.91 28.29
N ASN A 438 -25.75 -11.13 27.80
CA ASN A 438 -25.46 -12.32 28.60
C ASN A 438 -24.00 -12.77 28.48
N ASP A 439 -23.14 -11.94 27.93
CA ASP A 439 -21.70 -12.25 27.81
C ASP A 439 -21.03 -12.16 29.20
N GLU A 440 -20.26 -13.16 29.56
CA GLU A 440 -19.61 -13.28 30.87
C GLU A 440 -18.15 -12.80 30.88
N SER A 441 -17.68 -12.09 29.83
CA SER A 441 -16.32 -11.55 29.78
C SER A 441 -16.09 -10.51 30.88
N ASP A 442 -14.85 -10.44 31.40
CA ASP A 442 -14.56 -9.56 32.54
C ASP A 442 -14.70 -8.07 32.17
N LYS A 443 -14.41 -7.71 30.90
CA LYS A 443 -14.57 -6.36 30.37
C LYS A 443 -14.93 -6.41 28.87
N ILE A 444 -15.96 -5.64 28.49
CA ILE A 444 -16.42 -5.49 27.11
C ILE A 444 -16.22 -4.04 26.67
N ILE A 445 -15.58 -3.86 25.51
CA ILE A 445 -15.45 -2.58 24.82
C ILE A 445 -16.37 -2.58 23.61
N LEU A 446 -17.30 -1.63 23.59
CA LEU A 446 -18.23 -1.39 22.49
C LEU A 446 -17.57 -0.45 21.48
N SER A 447 -17.44 -0.87 20.24
CA SER A 447 -16.64 -0.21 19.21
C SER A 447 -17.35 -0.24 17.86
N HIS A 448 -16.73 0.30 16.81
CA HIS A 448 -17.22 0.31 15.44
C HIS A 448 -18.57 1.06 15.29
N THR A 449 -18.65 2.25 15.86
CA THR A 449 -19.85 3.09 15.79
C THR A 449 -19.49 4.58 15.74
N ALA A 450 -20.23 5.36 14.95
CA ALA A 450 -20.15 6.82 14.94
C ALA A 450 -21.03 7.47 16.04
N LEU A 451 -21.84 6.69 16.74
CA LEU A 451 -22.80 7.19 17.72
C LEU A 451 -22.23 7.15 19.13
N GLU A 452 -22.72 8.03 19.99
CA GLU A 452 -22.53 7.92 21.44
C GLU A 452 -23.32 6.75 22.00
N LEU A 453 -22.71 6.02 22.95
CA LEU A 453 -23.37 4.89 23.60
C LEU A 453 -24.62 5.36 24.41
N THR A 454 -25.70 4.68 24.21
CA THR A 454 -26.91 4.82 25.06
C THR A 454 -26.64 4.28 26.47
N ASP A 455 -27.49 4.67 27.44
CA ASP A 455 -27.34 4.16 28.81
C ASP A 455 -27.56 2.63 28.89
N ALA A 456 -28.45 2.07 28.07
CA ALA A 456 -28.63 0.61 27.98
C ALA A 456 -27.37 -0.09 27.43
N GLN A 457 -26.69 0.50 26.48
CA GLN A 457 -25.42 -0.04 25.95
C GLN A 457 -24.29 0.06 26.98
N LYS A 458 -24.25 1.15 27.76
CA LYS A 458 -23.28 1.31 28.87
C LYS A 458 -23.46 0.30 30.00
N GLU A 459 -24.64 -0.31 30.15
CA GLU A 459 -24.91 -1.43 31.09
C GLU A 459 -24.29 -2.75 30.57
N ILE A 460 -24.02 -2.86 29.26
CA ILE A 460 -23.39 -4.04 28.64
C ILE A 460 -21.86 -3.89 28.58
N GLY A 461 -21.37 -2.72 28.18
CA GLY A 461 -19.93 -2.47 28.01
C GLY A 461 -19.60 -0.99 28.03
N ALA A 462 -18.33 -0.67 27.77
CA ALA A 462 -17.82 0.71 27.76
C ALA A 462 -17.24 1.05 26.37
N ASN A 463 -17.23 2.34 26.02
CA ASN A 463 -16.37 2.80 24.92
C ASN A 463 -14.90 2.83 25.36
N ALA A 464 -14.00 2.72 24.40
CA ALA A 464 -12.60 3.02 24.61
C ALA A 464 -12.28 4.43 24.10
N VAL A 465 -11.35 5.11 24.78
CA VAL A 465 -10.79 6.37 24.29
C VAL A 465 -9.51 6.04 23.55
N PHE A 466 -9.25 6.76 22.45
CA PHE A 466 -7.98 6.64 21.71
C PHE A 466 -6.78 6.72 22.66
N GLY A 467 -5.86 5.74 22.57
CA GLY A 467 -4.69 5.62 23.42
C GLY A 467 -4.93 4.99 24.81
N MET A 468 -6.19 4.67 25.20
CA MET A 468 -6.46 3.92 26.42
C MET A 468 -5.81 2.54 26.31
N THR A 469 -5.21 2.09 27.43
CA THR A 469 -4.49 0.82 27.50
C THR A 469 -5.11 -0.09 28.54
N ASP A 470 -5.48 -1.30 28.12
CA ASP A 470 -5.86 -2.40 29.01
C ASP A 470 -4.67 -3.35 29.21
N VAL A 471 -4.15 -3.41 30.42
CA VAL A 471 -3.02 -4.26 30.79
C VAL A 471 -3.54 -5.62 31.25
N LEU A 472 -3.29 -6.67 30.45
CA LEU A 472 -3.67 -8.04 30.75
C LEU A 472 -2.61 -8.75 31.58
N ILE A 473 -1.34 -8.52 31.26
CA ILE A 473 -0.18 -8.99 32.03
C ILE A 473 0.81 -7.84 32.14
N PRO A 474 1.08 -7.33 33.35
CA PRO A 474 1.99 -6.20 33.53
C PRO A 474 3.44 -6.60 33.23
N GLY A 475 4.18 -5.68 32.61
CA GLY A 475 5.61 -5.82 32.35
C GLY A 475 6.41 -5.64 33.65
N ARG A 476 7.33 -6.55 33.90
CA ARG A 476 8.30 -6.45 35.00
C ARG A 476 9.72 -6.24 34.50
N GLN A 477 9.96 -6.47 33.22
CA GLN A 477 11.22 -6.21 32.55
C GLN A 477 11.22 -4.80 31.94
N ASN A 478 12.40 -4.20 31.86
CA ASN A 478 12.56 -2.91 31.21
C ASN A 478 12.79 -3.13 29.69
N TYR A 479 11.72 -3.21 28.91
CA TYR A 479 11.80 -3.40 27.47
C TYR A 479 12.52 -2.26 26.74
N CYS A 480 12.50 -1.04 27.29
CA CYS A 480 13.28 0.07 26.73
C CYS A 480 14.79 -0.16 26.90
N ALA A 481 15.22 -0.71 28.03
CA ALA A 481 16.63 -1.06 28.23
C ALA A 481 17.09 -2.20 27.31
N GLN A 482 16.23 -3.19 27.07
CA GLN A 482 16.50 -4.24 26.06
C GLN A 482 16.64 -3.64 24.65
N CYS A 483 15.73 -2.77 24.25
CA CYS A 483 15.79 -2.07 22.98
C CYS A 483 17.07 -1.22 22.84
N ALA A 484 17.48 -0.52 23.90
CA ALA A 484 18.75 0.22 23.93
C ALA A 484 19.96 -0.72 23.77
N GLN A 485 19.94 -1.89 24.40
CA GLN A 485 20.99 -2.90 24.29
C GLN A 485 21.10 -3.42 22.85
N ASP A 486 19.97 -3.72 22.20
CA ASP A 486 19.93 -4.21 20.83
C ASP A 486 20.49 -3.15 19.87
N PHE A 487 20.04 -1.89 19.94
CA PHE A 487 20.56 -0.81 19.09
C PHE A 487 22.06 -0.56 19.32
N LEU A 488 22.53 -0.51 20.56
CA LEU A 488 23.96 -0.30 20.84
C LEU A 488 24.80 -1.50 20.38
N GLY A 489 24.28 -2.72 20.54
CA GLY A 489 24.92 -3.93 20.03
C GLY A 489 25.07 -3.91 18.50
N ASP A 490 24.03 -3.50 17.79
CA ASP A 490 24.05 -3.37 16.32
C ASP A 490 24.98 -2.26 15.84
N TYR A 491 25.09 -1.17 16.59
CA TYR A 491 25.95 -0.03 16.21
C TYR A 491 27.42 -0.25 16.55
N PHE A 492 27.70 -1.02 17.58
CA PHE A 492 29.03 -1.27 18.09
C PHE A 492 29.31 -2.77 18.30
N PRO A 493 29.18 -3.60 17.23
CA PRO A 493 29.24 -5.06 17.36
C PRO A 493 30.58 -5.61 17.87
N GLU A 494 31.67 -4.85 17.70
CA GLU A 494 33.02 -5.23 18.15
C GLU A 494 33.36 -4.69 19.55
N SER A 495 32.45 -3.91 20.15
CA SER A 495 32.66 -3.38 21.50
C SER A 495 32.60 -4.48 22.55
N PRO A 496 33.50 -4.47 23.55
CA PRO A 496 33.37 -5.30 24.70
C PRO A 496 32.02 -5.09 25.41
N ARG A 497 31.40 -6.16 25.87
CA ARG A 497 30.09 -6.12 26.52
C ARG A 497 30.03 -5.11 27.68
N HIS A 498 31.10 -5.02 28.49
CA HIS A 498 31.16 -4.10 29.63
C HIS A 498 31.16 -2.62 29.23
N ASP A 499 31.66 -2.28 28.03
CA ASP A 499 31.60 -0.91 27.49
C ASP A 499 30.18 -0.57 27.00
N ILE A 500 29.45 -1.53 26.43
CA ILE A 500 28.00 -1.36 26.13
C ILE A 500 27.19 -1.22 27.42
N GLU A 501 27.44 -2.04 28.43
CA GLU A 501 26.78 -1.99 29.76
C GLU A 501 27.07 -0.65 30.47
N MET A 502 28.23 -0.06 30.23
CA MET A 502 28.56 1.29 30.72
C MET A 502 27.62 2.35 30.11
N LEU A 503 27.37 2.32 28.78
CA LEU A 503 26.41 3.21 28.12
C LEU A 503 24.98 2.97 28.60
N LEU A 504 24.59 1.70 28.77
CA LEU A 504 23.25 1.33 29.25
C LEU A 504 22.97 1.77 30.69
N ASN A 505 23.99 2.14 31.46
CA ASN A 505 23.82 2.71 32.79
C ASN A 505 23.41 4.20 32.77
N CYS A 506 23.29 4.81 31.59
CA CYS A 506 22.73 6.15 31.43
C CYS A 506 21.20 6.16 31.61
N PRO A 507 20.57 7.29 31.99
CA PRO A 507 19.14 7.35 32.23
C PRO A 507 18.33 7.17 30.93
N ILE A 508 17.21 6.43 31.05
CA ILE A 508 16.16 6.39 30.04
C ILE A 508 15.03 7.29 30.51
N GLU A 509 14.71 8.31 29.71
CA GLU A 509 13.67 9.28 30.04
C GLU A 509 12.58 9.34 28.99
N THR A 510 11.37 9.73 29.43
CA THR A 510 10.27 10.08 28.52
C THR A 510 10.30 11.60 28.29
N ILE A 511 10.43 11.98 27.04
CA ILE A 511 10.50 13.37 26.60
C ILE A 511 9.16 13.76 26.00
N ASN A 512 8.61 14.89 26.41
CA ASN A 512 7.33 15.41 25.93
C ASN A 512 7.38 15.73 24.43
N ALA A 513 6.24 15.59 23.78
CA ALA A 513 6.08 16.03 22.41
C ALA A 513 6.35 17.56 22.28
N GLY A 514 6.92 17.96 21.15
CA GLY A 514 7.29 19.35 20.88
C GLY A 514 8.58 19.83 21.55
N SER A 515 9.28 18.97 22.31
CA SER A 515 10.55 19.31 22.97
C SER A 515 11.70 19.38 21.97
N ILE A 516 12.56 20.38 22.09
CA ILE A 516 13.80 20.48 21.31
C ILE A 516 14.86 19.61 22.00
N LEU A 517 15.42 18.65 21.25
CA LEU A 517 16.52 17.77 21.69
C LEU A 517 17.88 18.44 21.46
N VAL A 518 18.10 18.98 20.25
CA VAL A 518 19.29 19.71 19.84
C VAL A 518 18.86 20.85 18.95
N LYS A 519 19.37 22.06 19.19
CA LYS A 519 19.04 23.25 18.42
C LYS A 519 20.11 23.53 17.37
N LYS A 520 19.70 24.00 16.18
CA LYS A 520 20.62 24.49 15.14
C LYS A 520 21.53 25.58 15.69
N GLY A 521 22.83 25.45 15.43
CA GLY A 521 23.88 26.40 15.88
C GLY A 521 24.43 26.15 17.30
N GLU A 522 23.88 25.14 18.02
CA GLU A 522 24.39 24.76 19.35
C GLU A 522 25.22 23.46 19.25
N ILE A 523 26.27 23.35 20.07
CA ILE A 523 27.03 22.11 20.24
C ILE A 523 26.27 21.28 21.28
N ALA A 524 25.90 20.04 20.91
CA ALA A 524 25.16 19.17 21.79
C ALA A 524 26.01 18.72 22.99
N ASP A 525 25.46 18.85 24.19
CA ASP A 525 26.10 18.42 25.47
C ASP A 525 25.75 16.98 25.84
N ARG A 526 24.80 16.39 25.13
CA ARG A 526 24.31 15.02 25.29
C ARG A 526 23.85 14.41 24.00
N ILE A 527 23.80 13.09 23.97
CA ILE A 527 23.31 12.28 22.84
C ILE A 527 22.05 11.55 23.28
N TYR A 528 21.03 11.57 22.40
CA TYR A 528 19.77 10.91 22.63
C TYR A 528 19.68 9.71 21.69
N LEU A 529 19.79 8.49 22.25
CA LEU A 529 19.39 7.29 21.50
C LEU A 529 17.88 7.13 21.63
N ILE A 530 17.16 7.36 20.54
CA ILE A 530 15.70 7.25 20.50
C ILE A 530 15.32 5.77 20.59
N LEU A 531 14.52 5.39 21.58
CA LEU A 531 14.10 4.00 21.82
C LEU A 531 12.67 3.73 21.33
N SER A 532 11.81 4.74 21.40
CA SER A 532 10.46 4.70 20.84
C SER A 532 9.97 6.13 20.58
N GLY A 533 8.97 6.23 19.71
CA GLY A 533 8.38 7.51 19.33
C GLY A 533 9.00 8.13 18.09
N VAL A 534 8.50 9.30 17.73
CA VAL A 534 8.84 10.01 16.51
C VAL A 534 9.41 11.38 16.83
N ALA A 535 10.58 11.68 16.27
CA ALA A 535 11.17 12.99 16.26
C ALA A 535 11.33 13.50 14.81
N GLU A 536 11.70 14.74 14.62
CA GLU A 536 11.98 15.35 13.33
C GLU A 536 13.24 16.19 13.35
N MET A 537 13.91 16.25 12.22
CA MET A 537 15.01 17.16 11.92
C MET A 537 14.48 18.29 11.05
N LEU A 538 14.70 19.51 11.45
CA LEU A 538 14.28 20.72 10.75
C LEU A 538 15.49 21.57 10.35
N ASP A 539 15.57 21.92 9.08
CA ASP A 539 16.45 22.97 8.57
C ASP A 539 15.61 23.96 7.74
N SER A 540 15.15 25.01 8.39
CA SER A 540 14.25 26.01 7.80
C SER A 540 14.92 26.85 6.70
N GLU A 541 16.24 26.96 6.69
CA GLU A 541 16.97 27.72 5.65
C GLU A 541 16.98 26.98 4.33
N ASN A 542 17.08 25.64 4.38
CA ASN A 542 17.06 24.79 3.20
C ASN A 542 15.66 24.17 2.95
N GLY A 543 14.66 24.50 3.75
CA GLY A 543 13.31 23.94 3.65
C GLY A 543 13.24 22.44 3.91
N THR A 544 14.23 21.86 4.61
CA THR A 544 14.33 20.42 4.81
C THR A 544 13.65 20.00 6.10
N ARG A 545 12.78 19.00 6.01
CA ARG A 545 12.13 18.35 7.15
C ARG A 545 12.20 16.85 6.98
N ASN A 546 12.88 16.16 7.91
CA ASN A 546 13.05 14.72 7.87
C ASN A 546 12.60 14.07 9.18
N GLN A 547 11.89 12.96 9.09
CA GLN A 547 11.50 12.17 10.25
C GLN A 547 12.73 11.46 10.84
N VAL A 548 12.75 11.34 12.16
CA VAL A 548 13.78 10.66 12.94
C VAL A 548 13.10 9.54 13.71
N SER A 549 13.45 8.29 13.39
CA SER A 549 12.86 7.08 13.95
C SER A 549 13.56 6.59 15.21
N ALA A 550 12.99 5.58 15.87
CA ALA A 550 13.69 4.77 16.86
C ALA A 550 15.03 4.24 16.31
N GLY A 551 16.00 4.09 17.16
CA GLY A 551 17.40 3.77 16.86
C GLY A 551 18.25 4.97 16.46
N ALA A 552 17.70 6.16 16.28
CA ALA A 552 18.49 7.34 15.91
C ALA A 552 19.33 7.87 17.07
N MET A 553 20.60 8.22 16.78
CA MET A 553 21.55 8.87 17.68
C MET A 553 21.55 10.39 17.44
N VAL A 554 20.63 11.10 18.08
CA VAL A 554 20.50 12.57 17.93
C VAL A 554 21.57 13.28 18.77
N GLY A 555 22.28 14.22 18.14
CA GLY A 555 23.39 14.97 18.77
C GLY A 555 24.77 14.33 18.59
N GLU A 556 24.85 13.06 18.10
CA GLU A 556 26.10 12.29 18.00
C GLU A 556 27.19 13.04 17.23
N LEU A 557 26.89 13.51 16.00
CA LEU A 557 27.89 14.20 15.20
C LEU A 557 28.40 15.46 15.85
N SER A 558 27.48 16.30 16.34
CA SER A 558 27.84 17.56 16.99
C SER A 558 28.78 17.34 18.20
N CYS A 559 28.52 16.28 18.98
CA CYS A 559 29.38 15.86 20.07
C CYS A 559 30.76 15.40 19.60
N VAL A 560 30.80 14.50 18.61
CA VAL A 560 32.04 13.89 18.10
C VAL A 560 32.95 14.89 17.38
N MET A 561 32.35 15.80 16.60
CA MET A 561 33.09 16.81 15.84
C MET A 561 33.36 18.08 16.67
N LYS A 562 32.67 18.27 17.78
CA LYS A 562 32.64 19.52 18.56
C LYS A 562 32.24 20.73 17.70
N GLU A 563 31.31 20.49 16.78
CA GLU A 563 30.80 21.51 15.85
C GLU A 563 29.31 21.78 16.16
N PRO A 564 28.85 23.02 15.87
CA PRO A 564 27.44 23.34 15.99
C PRO A 564 26.57 22.44 15.11
N SER A 565 25.40 22.03 15.63
CA SER A 565 24.41 21.29 14.86
C SER A 565 23.92 22.10 13.65
N ASN A 566 23.86 21.50 12.49
CA ASN A 566 23.37 22.13 11.25
C ASN A 566 21.84 22.15 11.14
N ALA A 567 21.13 21.47 12.04
CA ALA A 567 19.67 21.39 12.06
C ALA A 567 19.13 21.37 13.50
N THR A 568 17.85 21.69 13.65
CA THR A 568 17.13 21.52 14.92
C THR A 568 16.45 20.17 14.94
N TYR A 569 16.64 19.41 16.03
CA TYR A 569 15.96 18.14 16.29
C TYR A 569 14.92 18.35 17.38
N ARG A 570 13.67 17.91 17.13
CA ARG A 570 12.59 18.03 18.10
C ARG A 570 11.69 16.78 18.06
N THR A 571 11.02 16.52 19.16
CA THR A 571 10.04 15.43 19.27
C THR A 571 8.72 15.82 18.59
N VAL A 572 8.11 14.89 17.86
CA VAL A 572 6.76 15.04 17.27
C VAL A 572 5.71 14.40 18.19
N SER A 573 6.05 13.25 18.75
CA SER A 573 5.26 12.53 19.74
C SER A 573 5.99 12.50 21.09
N TYR A 574 5.43 11.80 22.09
CA TYR A 574 6.22 11.39 23.23
C TYR A 574 7.35 10.46 22.75
N VAL A 575 8.56 10.69 23.24
CA VAL A 575 9.76 9.93 22.88
C VAL A 575 10.38 9.36 24.14
N LYS A 576 10.75 8.07 24.14
CA LYS A 576 11.63 7.48 25.14
C LYS A 576 13.05 7.42 24.58
N ALA A 577 14.01 7.93 25.31
CA ALA A 577 15.41 7.97 24.87
C ALA A 577 16.36 7.61 25.98
N LEU A 578 17.44 6.88 25.64
CA LEU A 578 18.62 6.75 26.47
C LEU A 578 19.45 8.04 26.28
N ILE A 579 19.74 8.73 27.38
CA ILE A 579 20.40 10.04 27.36
C ILE A 579 21.84 9.88 27.85
N MET A 580 22.80 10.03 26.94
CA MET A 580 24.22 9.87 27.20
C MET A 580 24.93 11.24 27.24
N PRO A 581 25.67 11.58 28.32
CA PRO A 581 26.50 12.80 28.32
C PRO A 581 27.57 12.75 27.21
N SER A 582 27.79 13.85 26.53
CA SER A 582 28.74 13.99 25.41
C SER A 582 30.14 13.47 25.75
N ASP A 583 30.73 13.92 26.85
CA ASP A 583 32.10 13.53 27.21
C ASP A 583 32.21 12.05 27.55
N PHE A 584 31.15 11.47 28.12
CA PHE A 584 31.10 10.05 28.46
C PHE A 584 31.02 9.18 27.18
N TYR A 585 30.18 9.55 26.24
CA TYR A 585 30.11 8.89 24.94
C TYR A 585 31.40 9.05 24.14
N MET A 586 32.02 10.23 24.18
CA MET A 586 33.29 10.47 23.49
C MET A 586 34.43 9.59 24.04
N GLU A 587 34.47 9.37 25.34
CA GLU A 587 35.46 8.45 25.94
C GLU A 587 35.21 7.00 25.50
N PHE A 588 33.92 6.57 25.44
CA PHE A 588 33.55 5.25 24.87
C PHE A 588 34.03 5.15 23.40
N ALA A 589 33.70 6.13 22.56
CA ALA A 589 34.05 6.11 21.13
C ALA A 589 35.57 6.13 20.92
N ARG A 590 36.30 6.92 21.72
CA ARG A 590 37.77 6.99 21.66
C ARG A 590 38.44 5.67 22.11
N ARG A 591 37.95 5.08 23.20
CA ARG A 591 38.48 3.81 23.78
C ARG A 591 38.33 2.65 22.82
N ASN A 592 37.21 2.63 22.09
CA ASN A 592 36.89 1.54 21.14
C ASN A 592 37.28 1.88 19.69
N GLY A 593 37.88 3.03 19.42
CA GLY A 593 38.35 3.39 18.07
C GLY A 593 37.28 3.79 17.06
N TYR A 594 36.06 4.16 17.49
CA TYR A 594 34.93 4.42 16.62
C TYR A 594 34.84 5.84 16.04
N ILE A 595 35.70 6.79 16.42
CA ILE A 595 35.60 8.21 16.02
C ILE A 595 35.52 8.37 14.50
N ASP A 596 36.40 7.72 13.75
CA ASP A 596 36.44 7.84 12.28
C ASP A 596 35.29 7.07 11.62
N GLU A 597 34.86 5.94 12.20
CA GLU A 597 33.69 5.21 11.73
C GLU A 597 32.41 6.01 11.91
N ILE A 598 32.17 6.59 13.08
CA ILE A 598 31.02 7.45 13.35
C ILE A 598 30.95 8.58 12.32
N ARG A 599 32.09 9.24 12.05
CA ARG A 599 32.18 10.31 11.06
C ARG A 599 31.80 9.81 9.65
N ARG A 600 32.41 8.71 9.21
CA ARG A 600 32.15 8.08 7.91
C ARG A 600 30.68 7.71 7.77
N LEU A 601 30.11 7.02 8.75
CA LEU A 601 28.71 6.60 8.75
C LEU A 601 27.76 7.78 8.72
N HIS A 602 28.10 8.89 9.41
CA HIS A 602 27.28 10.10 9.38
C HIS A 602 27.21 10.67 7.95
N TYR A 603 28.34 10.86 7.26
CA TYR A 603 28.35 11.39 5.90
C TYR A 603 27.62 10.46 4.93
N ASN A 604 27.79 9.17 5.06
CA ASN A 604 27.09 8.18 4.26
C ASN A 604 25.56 8.24 4.48
N ARG A 605 25.11 8.33 5.74
CA ARG A 605 23.67 8.49 6.06
C ARG A 605 23.11 9.80 5.53
N GLN A 606 23.83 10.91 5.64
CA GLN A 606 23.40 12.18 5.07
C GLN A 606 23.25 12.11 3.56
N PHE A 607 24.18 11.46 2.88
CA PHE A 607 24.08 11.23 1.44
C PHE A 607 22.81 10.43 1.12
N LEU A 608 22.57 9.28 1.78
CA LEU A 608 21.40 8.43 1.58
C LEU A 608 20.10 9.21 1.77
N LYS A 609 19.97 9.97 2.86
CA LYS A 609 18.80 10.78 3.18
C LYS A 609 18.47 11.83 2.12
N ASN A 610 19.47 12.33 1.41
CA ASN A 610 19.30 13.31 0.35
C ASN A 610 18.99 12.69 -1.02
N THR A 611 18.96 11.35 -1.12
CA THR A 611 18.56 10.66 -2.35
C THR A 611 17.05 10.42 -2.37
N TRP A 612 16.46 10.46 -3.57
CA TRP A 612 15.07 10.07 -3.74
C TRP A 612 14.80 8.63 -3.28
N LEU A 613 15.76 7.73 -3.50
CA LEU A 613 15.59 6.31 -3.21
C LEU A 613 15.49 6.00 -1.71
N PHE A 614 16.28 6.68 -0.87
CA PHE A 614 16.39 6.38 0.56
C PHE A 614 15.92 7.51 1.48
N GLY A 615 15.51 8.66 0.95
CA GLY A 615 15.21 9.86 1.75
C GLY A 615 13.95 9.77 2.59
N GLU A 616 12.99 8.93 2.21
CA GLU A 616 11.70 8.81 2.87
C GLU A 616 11.47 7.41 3.45
N MET A 617 10.81 7.33 4.61
CA MET A 617 10.34 6.11 5.26
C MET A 617 11.43 5.05 5.55
N VAL A 618 12.71 5.41 5.43
CA VAL A 618 13.84 4.53 5.79
C VAL A 618 14.33 4.93 7.16
N SER A 619 14.32 3.97 8.10
CA SER A 619 14.72 4.20 9.49
C SER A 619 16.22 4.43 9.63
N TYR A 620 16.60 5.03 10.77
CA TYR A 620 18.01 5.25 11.08
C TYR A 620 18.83 3.96 11.16
N PRO A 621 18.36 2.85 11.80
CA PRO A 621 19.07 1.57 11.78
C PRO A 621 19.30 1.05 10.36
N THR A 622 18.31 1.14 9.49
CA THR A 622 18.42 0.69 8.10
C THR A 622 19.41 1.55 7.32
N HIS A 623 19.37 2.89 7.46
CA HIS A 623 20.41 3.77 6.90
C HIS A 623 21.80 3.41 7.40
N ASN A 624 21.95 3.09 8.69
CA ASN A 624 23.25 2.73 9.27
C ASN A 624 23.81 1.43 8.68
N ARG A 625 22.96 0.41 8.53
CA ARG A 625 23.31 -0.86 7.89
C ARG A 625 23.76 -0.66 6.45
N ILE A 626 23.01 0.11 5.65
CA ILE A 626 23.38 0.43 4.27
C ILE A 626 24.68 1.24 4.24
N ALA A 627 24.82 2.27 5.07
CA ALA A 627 25.98 3.14 5.12
C ALA A 627 27.30 2.41 5.43
N ARG A 628 27.25 1.33 6.21
CA ARG A 628 28.41 0.46 6.46
C ARG A 628 28.87 -0.28 5.22
N GLY A 629 27.94 -0.77 4.41
CA GLY A 629 28.22 -1.53 3.18
C GLY A 629 28.45 -0.66 1.93
N MET A 630 28.53 0.65 2.05
CA MET A 630 28.78 1.55 0.92
C MET A 630 30.22 1.50 0.47
N GLU A 631 30.46 1.27 -0.82
CA GLU A 631 31.77 1.28 -1.48
C GLU A 631 31.83 2.40 -2.51
N THR A 632 32.95 3.16 -2.54
CA THR A 632 33.14 4.22 -3.54
C THR A 632 33.74 3.64 -4.83
N VAL A 633 33.13 3.99 -5.96
CA VAL A 633 33.57 3.62 -7.31
C VAL A 633 33.80 4.91 -8.09
N ILE A 634 34.96 5.03 -8.72
CA ILE A 634 35.34 6.17 -9.55
C ILE A 634 35.42 5.71 -11.00
N CYS A 635 34.82 6.48 -11.90
CA CYS A 635 34.84 6.24 -13.34
C CYS A 635 35.35 7.50 -14.05
N ALA A 636 36.32 7.31 -14.94
CA ALA A 636 36.83 8.39 -15.80
C ALA A 636 35.79 8.73 -16.89
N LYS A 637 35.84 9.96 -17.40
CA LYS A 637 35.00 10.39 -18.54
C LYS A 637 35.14 9.42 -19.73
N GLY A 638 33.99 8.96 -20.23
CA GLY A 638 33.90 8.03 -21.37
C GLY A 638 33.97 6.56 -20.98
N GLU A 639 34.30 6.24 -19.75
CA GLU A 639 34.34 4.87 -19.22
C GLU A 639 32.92 4.29 -19.05
N GLU A 640 32.76 3.02 -19.44
CA GLU A 640 31.53 2.28 -19.22
C GLU A 640 31.52 1.72 -17.79
N LEU A 641 30.43 1.91 -17.05
CA LEU A 641 30.32 1.42 -15.68
C LEU A 641 30.36 -0.12 -15.66
N PRO A 642 31.08 -0.73 -14.72
CA PRO A 642 31.26 -2.20 -14.66
C PRO A 642 30.05 -2.95 -14.11
N ILE A 643 28.83 -2.51 -14.40
CA ILE A 643 27.59 -3.06 -13.86
C ILE A 643 27.47 -4.57 -14.13
N LYS A 644 27.93 -5.03 -15.31
CA LYS A 644 27.87 -6.45 -15.69
C LYS A 644 28.75 -7.36 -14.83
N ASN A 645 29.87 -6.84 -14.35
CA ASN A 645 30.87 -7.62 -13.61
C ASN A 645 30.69 -7.52 -12.09
N TRP A 646 29.98 -6.49 -11.63
CA TRP A 646 29.77 -6.19 -10.21
C TRP A 646 28.30 -5.90 -9.96
N PRO A 647 27.47 -6.94 -9.75
CA PRO A 647 26.05 -6.75 -9.45
C PRO A 647 25.88 -5.88 -8.21
N GLY A 648 25.01 -4.88 -8.30
CA GLY A 648 24.76 -3.94 -7.22
C GLY A 648 24.00 -2.72 -7.70
N LEU A 649 23.56 -1.91 -6.74
CA LEU A 649 22.96 -0.61 -6.98
C LEU A 649 24.04 0.46 -6.92
N TYR A 650 24.18 1.27 -7.96
CA TYR A 650 25.16 2.35 -8.05
C TYR A 650 24.45 3.70 -8.00
N ILE A 651 24.77 4.54 -7.05
CA ILE A 651 24.18 5.87 -6.88
C ILE A 651 25.25 6.93 -7.14
N LEU A 652 24.96 7.87 -8.02
CA LEU A 652 25.87 8.93 -8.40
C LEU A 652 26.03 9.96 -7.27
N THR A 653 27.28 10.22 -6.86
CA THR A 653 27.62 11.24 -5.86
C THR A 653 28.12 12.54 -6.50
N SER A 654 28.86 12.42 -7.62
CA SER A 654 29.34 13.58 -8.38
C SER A 654 29.55 13.23 -9.84
N GLY A 655 29.55 14.24 -10.72
CA GLY A 655 29.65 14.07 -12.16
C GLY A 655 28.31 13.80 -12.84
N GLU A 656 28.37 13.27 -14.08
CA GLU A 656 27.19 12.91 -14.87
C GLU A 656 27.40 11.54 -15.54
N VAL A 657 26.32 10.76 -15.63
CA VAL A 657 26.31 9.45 -16.27
C VAL A 657 25.16 9.37 -17.27
N TYR A 658 25.43 8.90 -18.48
CA TYR A 658 24.39 8.57 -19.45
C TYR A 658 23.97 7.11 -19.30
N LEU A 659 22.68 6.92 -19.11
CA LEU A 659 22.02 5.63 -19.26
C LEU A 659 21.59 5.50 -20.71
N TYR A 660 21.98 4.41 -21.39
CA TYR A 660 21.71 4.24 -22.81
C TYR A 660 21.40 2.78 -23.16
N SER A 661 20.70 2.63 -24.28
CA SER A 661 20.52 1.34 -24.94
C SER A 661 20.87 1.50 -26.41
N GLY A 662 21.78 0.64 -26.91
CA GLY A 662 22.39 0.81 -28.24
C GLY A 662 23.12 2.14 -28.38
N ARG A 663 22.67 3.00 -29.32
CA ARG A 663 23.23 4.35 -29.56
C ARG A 663 22.45 5.47 -28.90
N ARG A 664 21.33 5.19 -28.23
CA ARG A 664 20.40 6.20 -27.69
C ARG A 664 20.55 6.39 -26.20
N ILE A 665 20.51 7.65 -25.77
CA ILE A 665 20.49 8.04 -24.37
C ILE A 665 19.04 7.99 -23.88
N ILE A 666 18.79 7.16 -22.85
CA ILE A 666 17.50 7.00 -22.20
C ILE A 666 17.33 8.06 -21.11
N GLU A 667 18.38 8.23 -20.29
CA GLU A 667 18.37 9.14 -19.15
C GLU A 667 19.75 9.74 -18.94
N ARG A 668 19.80 11.00 -18.49
CA ARG A 668 21.00 11.68 -18.01
C ARG A 668 20.94 11.74 -16.50
N LEU A 669 21.75 10.94 -15.86
CA LEU A 669 21.81 10.86 -14.40
C LEU A 669 22.68 11.98 -13.85
N ARG A 670 22.18 12.59 -12.78
CA ARG A 670 22.86 13.60 -11.96
C ARG A 670 23.05 13.03 -10.55
N PRO A 671 23.79 13.71 -9.66
CA PRO A 671 23.93 13.27 -8.26
C PRO A 671 22.58 12.91 -7.63
N GLY A 672 22.54 11.75 -6.97
CA GLY A 672 21.33 11.10 -6.47
C GLY A 672 20.64 10.14 -7.46
N GLY A 673 20.95 10.20 -8.76
CA GLY A 673 20.48 9.22 -9.73
C GLY A 673 21.19 7.88 -9.58
N PHE A 674 20.55 6.79 -10.00
CA PHE A 674 21.07 5.42 -9.78
C PHE A 674 20.92 4.52 -11.01
N VAL A 675 21.71 3.44 -11.04
CA VAL A 675 21.66 2.33 -12.01
C VAL A 675 21.76 1.00 -11.28
N GLY A 676 21.38 -0.10 -11.96
CA GLY A 676 21.44 -1.46 -11.40
C GLY A 676 20.17 -1.89 -10.67
N ALA A 677 19.04 -1.20 -10.89
CA ALA A 677 17.74 -1.56 -10.31
C ALA A 677 17.34 -3.00 -10.65
N GLU A 678 17.66 -3.49 -11.85
CA GLU A 678 17.28 -4.80 -12.36
C GLU A 678 17.86 -5.94 -11.52
N PHE A 679 19.04 -5.77 -10.96
CA PHE A 679 19.60 -6.75 -10.03
C PHE A 679 18.75 -6.91 -8.76
N ALA A 680 18.27 -5.79 -8.22
CA ALA A 680 17.46 -5.82 -7.02
C ALA A 680 16.01 -6.30 -7.29
N LEU A 681 15.47 -6.01 -8.49
CA LEU A 681 14.11 -6.38 -8.87
C LEU A 681 13.99 -7.82 -9.36
N PHE A 682 14.94 -8.27 -10.22
CA PHE A 682 14.79 -9.51 -10.98
C PHE A 682 15.97 -10.48 -10.79
N GLY A 683 17.05 -10.09 -10.08
CA GLY A 683 18.27 -10.89 -9.96
C GLY A 683 19.11 -10.94 -11.26
N GLU A 684 18.78 -10.11 -12.25
CA GLU A 684 19.34 -10.17 -13.59
C GLU A 684 20.18 -8.93 -13.96
N GLN A 685 20.94 -9.05 -15.06
CA GLN A 685 21.73 -7.94 -15.56
C GLN A 685 20.87 -6.81 -16.13
N SER A 686 21.32 -5.57 -15.95
CA SER A 686 20.65 -4.40 -16.50
C SER A 686 20.54 -4.46 -18.03
N VAL A 687 19.37 -4.15 -18.55
CA VAL A 687 19.10 -3.96 -19.99
C VAL A 687 19.70 -2.64 -20.49
N PHE A 688 19.97 -1.71 -19.59
CA PHE A 688 20.58 -0.43 -19.90
C PHE A 688 22.07 -0.47 -19.59
N LYS A 689 22.87 0.18 -20.45
CA LYS A 689 24.28 0.43 -20.21
C LYS A 689 24.46 1.81 -19.63
N ALA A 690 25.49 1.99 -18.82
CA ALA A 690 25.80 3.29 -18.23
C ALA A 690 27.25 3.70 -18.58
N ARG A 691 27.42 4.97 -18.96
CA ARG A 691 28.75 5.54 -19.30
C ARG A 691 28.93 6.90 -18.64
N ALA A 692 30.09 7.13 -18.06
CA ALA A 692 30.44 8.40 -17.47
C ALA A 692 30.53 9.51 -18.56
N ALA A 693 29.70 10.53 -18.45
CA ALA A 693 29.72 11.69 -19.35
C ALA A 693 30.81 12.70 -18.95
N THR A 694 31.12 12.76 -17.68
CA THR A 694 32.23 13.48 -17.04
C THR A 694 32.99 12.51 -16.14
N ASP A 695 34.09 12.90 -15.52
CA ASP A 695 34.61 12.17 -14.38
C ASP A 695 33.52 12.04 -13.32
N ALA A 696 33.27 10.85 -12.85
CA ALA A 696 32.14 10.54 -11.98
C ALA A 696 32.56 9.72 -10.76
N SER A 697 31.97 10.03 -9.61
CA SER A 697 32.07 9.22 -8.40
C SER A 697 30.70 8.66 -8.05
N MET A 698 30.67 7.39 -7.67
CA MET A 698 29.46 6.66 -7.34
C MET A 698 29.64 5.87 -6.06
N ILE A 699 28.54 5.62 -5.39
CA ILE A 699 28.48 4.66 -4.28
C ILE A 699 27.82 3.39 -4.80
N LYS A 700 28.52 2.27 -4.63
CA LYS A 700 27.96 0.93 -4.83
C LYS A 700 27.35 0.44 -3.51
N ILE A 701 26.17 -0.13 -3.60
CA ILE A 701 25.44 -0.79 -2.51
C ILE A 701 25.12 -2.21 -2.96
N ASP A 702 25.47 -3.20 -2.13
CA ASP A 702 25.11 -4.59 -2.37
C ASP A 702 23.59 -4.78 -2.34
N VAL A 703 23.05 -5.58 -3.26
CA VAL A 703 21.60 -5.82 -3.39
C VAL A 703 21.01 -6.43 -2.11
N SER A 704 21.76 -7.31 -1.43
CA SER A 704 21.32 -7.94 -0.18
C SER A 704 20.99 -6.96 0.93
N LEU A 705 21.55 -5.74 0.87
CA LEU A 705 21.25 -4.68 1.85
C LEU A 705 19.93 -3.96 1.58
N VAL A 706 19.36 -4.10 0.37
CA VAL A 706 18.20 -3.32 -0.09
C VAL A 706 17.02 -4.16 -0.57
N GLU A 707 17.22 -5.42 -0.95
CA GLU A 707 16.19 -6.31 -1.53
C GLU A 707 14.98 -6.56 -0.61
N ASN A 708 15.17 -6.44 0.72
CA ASN A 708 14.12 -6.64 1.72
C ASN A 708 13.58 -5.32 2.28
N ILE A 709 13.75 -4.20 1.56
CA ILE A 709 13.23 -2.89 1.95
C ILE A 709 12.08 -2.50 1.02
N PRO A 710 10.82 -2.68 1.43
CA PRO A 710 9.64 -2.49 0.60
C PRO A 710 9.58 -1.14 -0.13
N ILE A 711 9.83 -0.02 0.58
CA ILE A 711 9.82 1.31 -0.03
C ILE A 711 10.89 1.46 -1.12
N VAL A 712 12.08 0.86 -0.92
CA VAL A 712 13.15 0.89 -1.93
C VAL A 712 12.75 0.04 -3.12
N TYR A 713 12.22 -1.16 -2.90
CA TYR A 713 11.71 -2.03 -3.96
C TYR A 713 10.67 -1.31 -4.82
N TRP A 714 9.67 -0.67 -4.22
CA TRP A 714 8.67 0.14 -4.95
C TRP A 714 9.32 1.21 -5.82
N LYS A 715 10.20 2.04 -5.23
CA LYS A 715 10.86 3.13 -5.96
C LYS A 715 11.74 2.63 -7.11
N LEU A 716 12.40 1.49 -6.93
CA LEU A 716 13.16 0.83 -8.00
C LEU A 716 12.24 0.38 -9.13
N GLN A 717 11.10 -0.24 -8.82
CA GLN A 717 10.11 -0.69 -9.80
C GLN A 717 9.52 0.50 -10.57
N GLU A 718 9.05 1.54 -9.90
CA GLU A 718 8.52 2.77 -10.51
C GLU A 718 9.55 3.40 -11.48
N THR A 719 10.82 3.48 -11.06
CA THR A 719 11.88 4.03 -11.91
C THR A 719 12.16 3.14 -13.12
N TYR A 720 12.19 1.82 -12.92
CA TYR A 720 12.42 0.87 -14.02
C TYR A 720 11.29 0.95 -15.06
N GLU A 721 10.03 0.93 -14.65
CA GLU A 721 8.88 1.07 -15.54
C GLU A 721 8.91 2.39 -16.32
N ARG A 722 9.21 3.51 -15.66
CA ARG A 722 9.36 4.80 -16.32
C ARG A 722 10.47 4.78 -17.37
N ARG A 723 11.61 4.14 -17.08
CA ARG A 723 12.72 3.99 -18.03
C ARG A 723 12.34 3.14 -19.22
N VAL A 724 11.62 2.04 -19.00
CA VAL A 724 11.11 1.17 -20.07
C VAL A 724 10.10 1.93 -20.93
N LYS A 725 9.14 2.65 -20.34
CA LYS A 725 8.18 3.49 -21.10
C LYS A 725 8.91 4.58 -21.91
N THR A 726 9.93 5.24 -21.35
CA THR A 726 10.74 6.24 -22.06
C THR A 726 11.54 5.61 -23.22
N PHE A 727 12.02 4.41 -23.00
CA PHE A 727 12.73 3.63 -24.00
C PHE A 727 11.79 3.21 -25.13
N SER A 728 10.62 2.64 -24.85
CA SER A 728 9.65 2.21 -25.83
C SER A 728 9.12 3.36 -26.68
N ALA A 729 8.81 4.51 -26.11
CA ALA A 729 8.33 5.70 -26.83
C ALA A 729 9.32 6.30 -27.86
N ARG A 730 10.62 5.93 -27.77
CA ARG A 730 11.69 6.47 -28.63
C ARG A 730 12.40 5.40 -29.47
N PHE A 731 11.80 4.21 -29.61
CA PHE A 731 12.46 3.00 -30.10
C PHE A 731 12.33 2.81 -31.64
N ASP A 732 13.44 2.38 -32.29
CA ASP A 732 13.45 1.65 -33.56
C ASP A 732 13.49 0.16 -33.21
N LEU A 733 12.55 -0.62 -33.76
CA LEU A 733 12.36 -2.04 -33.45
C LEU A 733 13.53 -2.88 -33.94
N GLU A 734 14.66 -2.86 -33.22
CA GLU A 734 15.81 -3.69 -33.50
C GLU A 734 15.94 -4.78 -32.41
N TRP A 735 15.96 -6.03 -32.82
CA TRP A 735 16.15 -7.16 -31.87
C TRP A 735 17.53 -7.08 -31.20
N ARG A 736 17.57 -7.27 -29.88
CA ARG A 736 18.79 -7.22 -29.08
C ARG A 736 18.81 -8.37 -28.08
N SER A 737 20.02 -8.74 -27.65
CA SER A 737 20.22 -9.79 -26.67
C SER A 737 19.52 -9.55 -25.32
N GLU A 738 19.24 -8.29 -25.02
CA GLU A 738 18.57 -7.84 -23.79
C GLU A 738 17.06 -8.18 -23.75
N TYR A 739 16.45 -8.55 -24.90
CA TYR A 739 15.06 -8.98 -24.99
C TYR A 739 14.86 -10.48 -24.83
N LYS A 740 15.95 -11.23 -24.64
CA LYS A 740 15.86 -12.66 -24.47
C LYS A 740 15.16 -13.02 -23.17
N VAL A 741 14.26 -13.97 -23.28
CA VAL A 741 13.65 -14.67 -22.13
C VAL A 741 14.40 -15.97 -21.81
N ASN A 742 15.52 -16.24 -22.53
CA ASN A 742 16.39 -17.40 -22.41
C ASN A 742 15.71 -18.75 -22.71
N VAL A 743 14.60 -18.75 -23.43
CA VAL A 743 13.97 -19.90 -24.05
C VAL A 743 14.16 -19.78 -25.56
N VAL A 744 15.02 -20.61 -26.15
CA VAL A 744 15.50 -20.46 -27.54
C VAL A 744 14.34 -20.34 -28.54
N GLU A 745 13.30 -21.16 -28.38
CA GLU A 745 12.12 -21.15 -29.26
C GLU A 745 11.35 -19.83 -29.17
N LEU A 746 11.12 -19.29 -27.97
CA LEU A 746 10.42 -18.02 -27.76
C LEU A 746 11.28 -16.83 -28.22
N ASP A 747 12.58 -16.88 -27.96
CA ASP A 747 13.51 -15.86 -28.43
C ASP A 747 13.58 -15.77 -29.97
N GLU A 748 13.45 -16.89 -30.67
CA GLU A 748 13.37 -16.94 -32.14
C GLU A 748 12.05 -16.35 -32.64
N GLN A 749 10.93 -16.64 -31.98
CA GLN A 749 9.62 -16.08 -32.29
C GLN A 749 9.59 -14.57 -32.04
N HIS A 750 10.11 -14.09 -30.90
CA HIS A 750 10.27 -12.66 -30.62
C HIS A 750 11.08 -11.97 -31.73
N ARG A 751 12.21 -12.54 -32.14
CA ARG A 751 13.02 -12.00 -33.21
C ARG A 751 12.24 -11.89 -34.52
N ALA A 752 11.46 -12.91 -34.88
CA ALA A 752 10.64 -12.92 -36.07
C ALA A 752 9.54 -11.81 -36.01
N MET A 753 8.94 -11.61 -34.84
CA MET A 753 7.96 -10.55 -34.63
C MET A 753 8.59 -9.16 -34.77
N PHE A 754 9.81 -8.93 -34.24
CA PHE A 754 10.55 -7.68 -34.45
C PHE A 754 10.81 -7.37 -35.93
N VAL A 755 11.23 -8.37 -36.71
CA VAL A 755 11.44 -8.20 -38.16
C VAL A 755 10.13 -7.84 -38.86
N LYS A 756 9.05 -8.55 -38.54
CA LYS A 756 7.74 -8.33 -39.16
C LYS A 756 7.12 -6.99 -38.77
N ALA A 757 7.30 -6.56 -37.55
CA ALA A 757 6.86 -5.24 -37.10
C ALA A 757 7.60 -4.11 -37.83
N ASN A 758 8.92 -4.26 -38.09
CA ASN A 758 9.66 -3.26 -38.88
C ASN A 758 9.22 -3.21 -40.35
N GLU A 759 8.90 -4.35 -40.96
CA GLU A 759 8.29 -4.38 -42.31
C GLU A 759 6.96 -3.64 -42.34
N LEU A 760 6.14 -3.81 -41.30
CA LEU A 760 4.86 -3.16 -41.16
C LEU A 760 5.02 -1.64 -40.94
N LEU A 761 5.98 -1.24 -40.11
CA LEU A 761 6.33 0.16 -39.88
C LEU A 761 6.78 0.86 -41.16
N ALA A 762 7.64 0.24 -41.97
CA ALA A 762 8.08 0.78 -43.26
C ALA A 762 6.92 0.91 -44.26
N ALA A 763 6.04 -0.09 -44.31
CA ALA A 763 4.87 -0.05 -45.18
C ALA A 763 3.86 1.03 -44.79
N ALA A 764 3.73 1.36 -43.51
CA ALA A 764 2.88 2.45 -43.02
C ALA A 764 3.44 3.84 -43.40
N ASP A 765 4.76 4.05 -43.23
CA ASP A 765 5.45 5.30 -43.59
C ASP A 765 5.32 5.59 -45.10
N GLU A 766 5.41 4.55 -45.94
CA GLU A 766 5.28 4.63 -47.39
C GLU A 766 3.81 4.69 -47.86
N LYS A 767 2.83 4.55 -46.97
CA LYS A 767 1.40 4.40 -47.28
C LYS A 767 1.13 3.34 -48.36
N ASN A 768 1.83 2.20 -48.23
CA ASN A 768 1.89 1.14 -49.23
C ASN A 768 0.65 0.25 -49.18
N ALA A 769 0.16 -0.22 -50.31
CA ALA A 769 -0.96 -1.16 -50.42
C ALA A 769 -0.67 -2.53 -49.77
N SER A 770 0.60 -2.85 -49.52
CA SER A 770 1.00 -4.07 -48.80
C SER A 770 0.79 -4.01 -47.29
N PHE A 771 0.38 -2.89 -46.71
CA PHE A 771 0.23 -2.70 -45.27
C PHE A 771 -0.76 -3.69 -44.62
N LEU A 772 -2.00 -3.79 -45.17
CA LEU A 772 -3.01 -4.69 -44.62
C LEU A 772 -2.60 -6.19 -44.70
N PRO A 773 -2.07 -6.71 -45.80
CA PRO A 773 -1.52 -8.07 -45.83
C PRO A 773 -0.37 -8.32 -44.84
N LEU A 774 0.51 -7.31 -44.62
CA LEU A 774 1.58 -7.39 -43.63
C LEU A 774 1.03 -7.39 -42.22
N LEU A 775 -0.01 -6.58 -41.94
CA LEU A 775 -0.70 -6.55 -40.66
C LEU A 775 -1.34 -7.90 -40.34
N ASP A 776 -2.00 -8.53 -41.33
CA ASP A 776 -2.55 -9.87 -41.17
C ASP A 776 -1.47 -10.91 -40.83
N SER A 777 -0.35 -10.84 -41.52
CA SER A 777 0.79 -11.72 -41.26
C SER A 777 1.40 -11.50 -39.88
N PHE A 778 1.43 -10.25 -39.43
CA PHE A 778 1.91 -9.89 -38.08
C PHE A 778 0.97 -10.40 -37.00
N ILE A 779 -0.36 -10.19 -37.15
CA ILE A 779 -1.37 -10.69 -36.20
C ILE A 779 -1.29 -12.21 -36.05
N GLU A 780 -1.11 -12.93 -37.15
CA GLU A 780 -1.01 -14.39 -37.10
C GLU A 780 0.27 -14.87 -36.41
N LEU A 781 1.39 -14.14 -36.58
CA LEU A 781 2.65 -14.43 -35.91
C LEU A 781 2.52 -14.20 -34.40
N VAL A 782 1.90 -13.09 -33.98
CA VAL A 782 1.64 -12.79 -32.57
C VAL A 782 0.75 -13.85 -31.94
N ARG A 783 -0.33 -14.24 -32.63
CA ARG A 783 -1.24 -15.30 -32.15
C ARG A 783 -0.51 -16.63 -31.94
N SER A 784 0.27 -17.06 -32.91
CA SER A 784 1.04 -18.31 -32.82
C SER A 784 2.06 -18.28 -31.70
N HIS A 785 2.65 -17.12 -31.44
CA HIS A 785 3.57 -16.91 -30.34
C HIS A 785 2.83 -17.04 -28.99
N PHE A 786 1.74 -16.34 -28.78
CA PHE A 786 0.95 -16.43 -27.55
C PHE A 786 0.43 -17.85 -27.27
N GLU A 787 -0.09 -18.52 -28.30
CA GLU A 787 -0.52 -19.91 -28.16
C GLU A 787 0.63 -20.83 -27.73
N ARG A 788 1.85 -20.57 -28.21
CA ARG A 788 3.02 -21.36 -27.83
C ARG A 788 3.49 -21.07 -26.41
N GLU A 789 3.52 -19.80 -26.03
CA GLU A 789 3.81 -19.38 -24.66
C GLU A 789 2.84 -19.98 -23.66
N GLU A 790 1.53 -19.84 -23.91
CA GLU A 790 0.45 -20.38 -23.08
C GLU A 790 0.56 -21.90 -22.95
N ALA A 791 0.91 -22.60 -24.03
CA ALA A 791 1.15 -24.03 -23.98
C ALA A 791 2.33 -24.41 -23.07
N LEU A 792 3.43 -23.66 -23.13
CA LEU A 792 4.58 -23.86 -22.25
C LEU A 792 4.25 -23.53 -20.80
N MET A 793 3.58 -22.41 -20.55
CA MET A 793 3.12 -22.00 -19.22
C MET A 793 2.20 -23.05 -18.59
N SER A 794 1.24 -23.56 -19.35
CA SER A 794 0.35 -24.62 -18.89
C SER A 794 1.11 -25.94 -18.65
N GLN A 795 2.06 -26.32 -19.53
CA GLN A 795 2.84 -27.54 -19.40
C GLN A 795 3.72 -27.56 -18.15
N TYR A 796 4.29 -26.38 -17.76
CA TYR A 796 5.19 -26.23 -16.64
C TYR A 796 4.50 -25.65 -15.39
N GLU A 797 3.17 -25.53 -15.40
CA GLU A 797 2.35 -25.02 -14.29
C GLU A 797 2.81 -23.65 -13.81
N TYR A 798 2.99 -22.70 -14.76
CA TYR A 798 3.40 -21.33 -14.45
C TYR A 798 2.36 -20.63 -13.57
N PRO A 799 2.72 -20.09 -12.39
CA PRO A 799 1.76 -19.59 -11.40
C PRO A 799 0.87 -18.44 -11.89
N ASP A 800 1.38 -17.59 -12.82
CA ASP A 800 0.65 -16.44 -13.34
C ASP A 800 0.05 -16.68 -14.74
N PHE A 801 -0.24 -17.95 -15.09
CA PHE A 801 -0.77 -18.34 -16.40
C PHE A 801 -2.02 -17.56 -16.79
N ASP A 802 -3.03 -17.50 -15.91
CA ASP A 802 -4.31 -16.85 -16.22
C ASP A 802 -4.16 -15.34 -16.46
N LYS A 803 -3.27 -14.69 -15.71
CA LYS A 803 -2.97 -13.28 -15.89
C LYS A 803 -2.28 -13.03 -17.24
N GLN A 804 -1.26 -13.83 -17.58
CA GLN A 804 -0.54 -13.70 -18.85
C GLN A 804 -1.50 -13.94 -20.02
N LYS A 805 -2.35 -14.96 -19.89
CA LYS A 805 -3.38 -15.24 -20.87
C LYS A 805 -4.37 -14.08 -21.03
N GLY A 806 -4.83 -13.49 -19.92
CA GLY A 806 -5.70 -12.31 -19.95
C GLY A 806 -5.07 -11.11 -20.66
N GLU A 807 -3.76 -10.90 -20.47
CA GLU A 807 -3.02 -9.86 -21.19
C GLU A 807 -2.89 -10.17 -22.69
N HIS A 808 -2.62 -11.43 -23.07
CA HIS A 808 -2.61 -11.87 -24.46
C HIS A 808 -3.96 -11.66 -25.15
N ASP A 809 -5.05 -12.06 -24.50
CA ASP A 809 -6.42 -11.90 -25.02
C ASP A 809 -6.75 -10.42 -25.23
N ARG A 810 -6.37 -9.53 -24.29
CA ARG A 810 -6.53 -8.08 -24.39
C ARG A 810 -5.75 -7.50 -25.58
N LEU A 811 -4.47 -7.83 -25.68
CA LEU A 811 -3.58 -7.36 -26.75
C LEU A 811 -4.06 -7.82 -28.14
N MET A 812 -4.53 -9.08 -28.24
CA MET A 812 -5.11 -9.58 -29.49
C MET A 812 -6.40 -8.86 -29.85
N ALA A 813 -7.24 -8.52 -28.88
CA ALA A 813 -8.46 -7.75 -29.12
C ALA A 813 -8.13 -6.32 -29.63
N GLU A 814 -7.15 -5.65 -29.05
CA GLU A 814 -6.68 -4.33 -29.49
C GLU A 814 -6.11 -4.38 -30.92
N LEU A 815 -5.27 -5.37 -31.24
CA LEU A 815 -4.74 -5.57 -32.60
C LEU A 815 -5.85 -5.76 -33.64
N LEU A 816 -6.86 -6.55 -33.30
CA LEU A 816 -7.99 -6.80 -34.19
C LEU A 816 -8.87 -5.55 -34.39
N GLU A 817 -9.03 -4.75 -33.34
CA GLU A 817 -9.77 -3.50 -33.45
C GLU A 817 -9.02 -2.46 -34.31
N PHE A 818 -7.69 -2.32 -34.15
CA PHE A 818 -6.86 -1.51 -35.05
C PHE A 818 -6.96 -2.00 -36.50
N LYS A 819 -6.88 -3.30 -36.75
CA LYS A 819 -7.08 -3.85 -38.12
C LYS A 819 -8.42 -3.43 -38.70
N LYS A 820 -9.51 -3.50 -37.93
CA LYS A 820 -10.85 -3.10 -38.35
C LYS A 820 -10.90 -1.61 -38.68
N ARG A 821 -10.35 -0.73 -37.84
CA ARG A 821 -10.30 0.73 -38.09
C ARG A 821 -9.44 1.05 -39.31
N LEU A 822 -8.26 0.49 -39.45
CA LEU A 822 -7.34 0.69 -40.58
C LEU A 822 -7.91 0.17 -41.93
N SER A 823 -8.79 -0.82 -41.92
CA SER A 823 -9.43 -1.35 -43.11
C SER A 823 -10.38 -0.35 -43.76
N THR A 824 -10.78 0.74 -43.09
CA THR A 824 -11.58 1.84 -43.61
C THR A 824 -10.80 2.85 -44.45
N GLY A 825 -9.45 2.74 -44.48
CA GLY A 825 -8.56 3.57 -45.29
C GLY A 825 -8.15 4.89 -44.66
N ASP A 826 -8.38 5.08 -43.35
CA ASP A 826 -7.93 6.26 -42.62
C ASP A 826 -6.48 6.09 -42.14
N TRP A 827 -5.56 6.76 -42.86
CA TRP A 827 -4.12 6.71 -42.53
C TRP A 827 -3.74 7.54 -41.31
N ALA A 828 -4.63 8.34 -40.73
CA ALA A 828 -4.40 9.02 -39.46
C ALA A 828 -4.30 7.97 -38.31
N GLU A 829 -5.08 6.91 -38.39
CA GLU A 829 -5.05 5.77 -37.48
C GLU A 829 -3.75 4.96 -37.55
N ALA A 830 -3.03 4.99 -38.68
CA ALA A 830 -1.77 4.27 -38.84
C ALA A 830 -0.68 4.81 -37.90
N ALA A 831 -0.64 6.10 -37.62
CA ALA A 831 0.32 6.69 -36.68
C ALA A 831 0.06 6.23 -35.24
N GLU A 832 -1.21 6.17 -34.83
CA GLU A 832 -1.61 5.66 -33.50
C GLU A 832 -1.30 4.17 -33.37
N PHE A 833 -1.60 3.39 -34.40
CA PHE A 833 -1.22 1.97 -34.47
C PHE A 833 0.30 1.76 -34.36
N MET A 834 1.09 2.61 -35.01
CA MET A 834 2.55 2.54 -34.95
C MET A 834 3.09 2.80 -33.55
N ASP A 835 2.54 3.81 -32.87
CA ASP A 835 2.88 4.11 -31.48
C ASP A 835 2.42 2.98 -30.53
N PHE A 836 1.25 2.40 -30.79
CA PHE A 836 0.76 1.22 -30.06
C PHE A 836 1.71 0.04 -30.20
N ILE A 837 2.08 -0.36 -31.44
CA ILE A 837 3.00 -1.49 -31.68
C ILE A 837 4.35 -1.26 -31.00
N LYS A 838 4.92 -0.06 -31.09
CA LYS A 838 6.21 0.26 -30.45
C LYS A 838 6.12 0.15 -28.93
N ASN A 839 5.10 0.74 -28.34
CA ASN A 839 4.91 0.76 -26.89
C ASN A 839 4.58 -0.63 -26.34
N TRP A 840 3.63 -1.32 -26.96
CA TRP A 840 3.23 -2.66 -26.57
C TRP A 840 4.39 -3.65 -26.65
N PHE A 841 5.04 -3.74 -27.81
CA PHE A 841 6.01 -4.79 -28.07
C PHE A 841 7.21 -4.74 -27.12
N VAL A 842 7.76 -3.55 -26.92
CA VAL A 842 8.89 -3.37 -26.02
C VAL A 842 8.46 -3.51 -24.56
N SER A 843 7.29 -2.97 -24.19
CA SER A 843 6.81 -3.06 -22.82
C SER A 843 6.43 -4.50 -22.46
N HIS A 844 5.74 -5.23 -23.33
CA HIS A 844 5.36 -6.62 -23.10
C HIS A 844 6.61 -7.50 -22.89
N THR A 845 7.54 -7.47 -23.84
CA THR A 845 8.77 -8.28 -23.76
C THR A 845 9.65 -7.92 -22.54
N LEU A 846 9.79 -6.65 -22.19
CA LEU A 846 10.65 -6.23 -21.07
C LEU A 846 9.98 -6.29 -19.70
N LEU A 847 8.66 -6.12 -19.62
CA LEU A 847 7.94 -6.05 -18.34
C LEU A 847 7.20 -7.36 -18.02
N GLU A 848 6.59 -8.01 -19.03
CA GLU A 848 5.79 -9.21 -18.80
C GLU A 848 6.56 -10.50 -19.11
N ASP A 849 7.08 -10.68 -20.33
CA ASP A 849 7.74 -11.92 -20.74
C ASP A 849 9.02 -12.22 -19.96
N ARG A 850 9.71 -11.18 -19.55
CA ARG A 850 10.91 -11.34 -18.73
C ARG A 850 10.65 -11.96 -17.36
N LYS A 851 9.41 -11.91 -16.87
CA LYS A 851 9.03 -12.47 -15.55
C LYS A 851 9.05 -14.00 -15.54
N TYR A 852 8.66 -14.63 -16.64
CA TYR A 852 8.65 -16.10 -16.74
C TYR A 852 9.99 -16.71 -17.14
N GLY A 853 10.92 -15.91 -17.70
CA GLY A 853 12.24 -16.40 -18.12
C GLY A 853 12.98 -17.16 -17.01
N PRO A 854 13.19 -16.59 -15.82
CA PRO A 854 13.80 -17.29 -14.69
C PRO A 854 13.03 -18.55 -14.24
N PHE A 855 11.71 -18.53 -14.35
CA PHE A 855 10.87 -19.68 -14.02
C PHE A 855 11.13 -20.86 -14.98
N PHE A 856 11.14 -20.61 -16.28
CA PHE A 856 11.43 -21.64 -17.28
C PHE A 856 12.87 -22.14 -17.21
N GLU A 857 13.84 -21.25 -16.94
CA GLU A 857 15.23 -21.64 -16.73
C GLU A 857 15.37 -22.56 -15.51
N ALA A 858 14.70 -22.27 -14.39
CA ALA A 858 14.66 -23.12 -13.20
C ALA A 858 13.96 -24.46 -13.46
N ALA A 859 12.96 -24.49 -14.35
CA ALA A 859 12.30 -25.71 -14.82
C ALA A 859 13.11 -26.51 -15.86
N GLY A 860 14.32 -26.03 -16.23
CA GLY A 860 15.22 -26.69 -17.18
C GLY A 860 14.92 -26.43 -18.66
N LEU A 861 14.01 -25.52 -18.98
CA LEU A 861 13.71 -25.07 -20.33
C LEU A 861 14.69 -23.97 -20.75
N ARG A 862 15.42 -24.16 -21.86
CA ARG A 862 16.40 -23.21 -22.37
C ARG A 862 16.24 -22.97 -23.87
#